data_6e79d8b23f318899065e2f55b798d3c6
#
_entry.id   6e79d8b23f318899065e2f55b798d3c6
#
_cell.length_a   1.000
_cell.length_b   1.000
_cell.length_c   1.000
_cell.angle_alpha   90.00
_cell.angle_beta   90.00
_cell.angle_gamma   90.00
#
_symmetry.space_group_name_H-M   'P 1'
#
loop_
_entity.id
_entity.type
_entity.pdbx_description
1 polymer ?
#
loop_
_entity_poly.entity_id
_entity_poly.type
_entity_poly.pdbx_seq_one_letter_code
_entity_poly.pdbx_strand_id
1 'polypeptide(L)'
;MGERIWVIALLFLVTTLSTYAQTNGQTYQRHFKNWGLGIGHSTPDSLRWRSFNLGIFAATDTLHGLQIGGISSITERKLKGVSIAGLLTAGSGRIDGVQAAFGMNIIGGKMRGLQLAGISNVARNIHGVQLSGFVNIAESKFRGLQLSAFTNISMGVKGGVQIGGLANIASRTMRGMQLGNYNYADTLRGLQIGLVNIALQQPKGLQFGIVNYSRDTVAHKIGLVNIGPETKIDILAYWSDVALLNAALRFRNKNTYSLFSVGTHYHGLDNDFSGVLSYRLGRYIKRTRKWMLSSDVGFSHIESFEKETSNKPSRLYSLQGRVNLDFRIHKKLGAFVSTGWGTTRYYGHNRLYRNKVLLEAGLVMRFKPERTQSYGGTIGKTEQTMAERYKTLLANDSALYRYNIQFACNDPTERRRPWTAAAEVTGINAFVHGIDRFALHYEFAKVNFKSIINNFKNGFVWDNDKFSTNLFAHPYHGSLYYNAARSNNLSFWQSAPYALGGSLMWEFMGEVEPPAINDVMATTMGGICFGELTHRISSLLLNDSSRGFRRFLREFGATLINPMGGFNRLITGKAWRVRNEYHKYHDYETLPIDLSISSGIRYLADNGAMFRGDYNAFLNIFLEYGDPLNELTTKPYDFFSLEAMFGLVGEQPLINAIHILGRLWGAPVFSGKNFKAQLGLFQFFNYYDSDPVKRGSKQIPYRISEAASVGPGVLISFQNMGGLTRLEQRVFLSGILLGGTKSDYYNVIDRDYSMGSGFSVKTKTLMEFHKFGRFIVHSDFYHLYTWKGYNKEKLEAVDPLYLNAQGDKGNADLLVINPIWEFDFNKRMSVMLSGSYYIRNTRYYAYKKVHAETFEVNFGLTYHF
;
A
#
# COMPACT_ATOMS: atom_id res chain seq x y z
N MET A 1 6.32 -2.71 -33.37
CA MET A 1 7.17 -1.52 -33.37
C MET A 1 7.51 -1.02 -31.96
N GLY A 2 6.66 -1.27 -30.95
CA GLY A 2 6.93 -0.86 -29.56
C GLY A 2 7.95 -1.68 -28.77
N GLU A 3 8.29 -2.89 -29.23
CA GLU A 3 9.17 -3.80 -28.47
C GLU A 3 10.67 -3.47 -28.56
N ARG A 4 11.08 -2.65 -29.52
CA ARG A 4 12.49 -2.26 -29.71
C ARG A 4 12.86 -0.95 -28.99
N ILE A 5 11.87 -0.17 -28.60
CA ILE A 5 12.08 1.18 -28.02
C ILE A 5 12.69 1.11 -26.61
N TRP A 6 12.41 0.06 -25.86
CA TRP A 6 12.86 -0.05 -24.47
C TRP A 6 14.29 -0.50 -24.29
N VAL A 7 14.70 -1.46 -25.11
CA VAL A 7 16.12 -1.83 -25.18
C VAL A 7 16.91 -0.64 -25.73
N ILE A 8 16.33 0.10 -26.68
CA ILE A 8 16.90 1.31 -27.28
C ILE A 8 16.91 2.48 -26.26
N ALA A 9 15.86 2.70 -25.47
CA ALA A 9 15.84 3.78 -24.46
C ALA A 9 16.78 3.51 -23.30
N LEU A 10 16.89 2.26 -22.84
CA LEU A 10 17.86 1.88 -21.82
C LEU A 10 19.30 1.84 -22.38
N LEU A 11 19.47 1.38 -23.62
CA LEU A 11 20.72 1.53 -24.37
C LEU A 11 21.04 3.00 -24.62
N PHE A 12 20.04 3.85 -24.88
CA PHE A 12 20.22 5.28 -25.06
C PHE A 12 20.60 5.99 -23.73
N LEU A 13 20.02 5.57 -22.60
CA LEU A 13 20.43 6.07 -21.28
C LEU A 13 21.86 5.62 -20.92
N VAL A 14 22.18 4.37 -21.22
CA VAL A 14 23.55 3.82 -21.02
C VAL A 14 24.54 4.42 -22.01
N THR A 15 24.13 4.68 -23.27
CA THR A 15 24.98 5.34 -24.26
C THR A 15 25.11 6.84 -24.03
N THR A 16 24.09 7.55 -23.53
CA THR A 16 24.21 8.97 -23.15
C THR A 16 25.09 9.14 -21.91
N LEU A 17 25.03 8.23 -20.95
CA LEU A 17 26.00 8.21 -19.83
C LEU A 17 27.41 7.85 -20.30
N SER A 18 27.54 7.01 -21.31
CA SER A 18 28.86 6.65 -21.88
C SER A 18 29.42 7.72 -22.83
N THR A 19 28.58 8.46 -23.57
CA THR A 19 29.04 9.62 -24.37
C THR A 19 29.45 10.81 -23.51
N TYR A 20 28.82 11.00 -22.35
CA TYR A 20 29.28 12.03 -21.40
C TYR A 20 30.66 11.69 -20.79
N ALA A 21 31.00 10.40 -20.69
CA ALA A 21 32.33 9.93 -20.31
C ALA A 21 33.36 10.00 -21.45
N GLN A 22 32.91 10.05 -22.70
CA GLN A 22 33.80 10.14 -23.88
C GLN A 22 34.33 11.53 -24.19
N THR A 23 33.74 12.59 -23.66
CA THR A 23 34.15 13.97 -23.98
C THR A 23 35.39 14.47 -23.23
N ASN A 24 35.87 13.72 -22.22
CA ASN A 24 36.98 14.20 -21.38
C ASN A 24 38.06 13.15 -21.00
N GLY A 25 38.40 12.21 -21.84
CA GLY A 25 39.50 11.31 -21.49
C GLY A 25 39.92 10.32 -22.56
N GLN A 26 41.15 10.42 -23.03
CA GLN A 26 41.77 9.37 -23.81
C GLN A 26 41.92 8.09 -22.97
N THR A 27 41.20 7.05 -23.31
CA THR A 27 41.25 5.76 -22.62
C THR A 27 42.38 4.90 -23.17
N TYR A 28 43.34 4.57 -22.35
CA TYR A 28 44.37 3.59 -22.66
C TYR A 28 43.76 2.18 -22.61
N GLN A 29 43.61 1.49 -23.75
CA GLN A 29 43.24 0.07 -23.80
C GLN A 29 44.48 -0.75 -24.23
N ARG A 30 44.90 -1.69 -23.35
CA ARG A 30 45.79 -2.78 -23.75
C ARG A 30 44.96 -3.97 -24.22
N HIS A 31 45.05 -4.30 -25.49
CA HIS A 31 44.43 -5.46 -26.08
C HIS A 31 45.35 -6.68 -26.07
N PHE A 32 44.96 -7.74 -25.38
CA PHE A 32 45.53 -9.05 -25.54
C PHE A 32 44.60 -9.91 -26.40
N LYS A 33 45.13 -10.84 -27.21
CA LYS A 33 44.34 -11.74 -28.05
C LYS A 33 43.39 -12.57 -27.17
N ASN A 34 42.11 -12.31 -27.06
CA ASN A 34 41.06 -12.87 -26.20
C ASN A 34 40.87 -12.24 -24.80
N TRP A 35 41.57 -11.19 -24.45
CA TRP A 35 41.45 -10.50 -23.15
C TRP A 35 41.16 -9.04 -23.32
N GLY A 36 40.33 -8.46 -22.46
CA GLY A 36 40.05 -7.03 -22.40
C GLY A 36 40.14 -6.51 -20.98
N LEU A 37 40.99 -5.55 -20.73
CA LEU A 37 41.01 -4.80 -19.48
C LEU A 37 40.87 -3.31 -19.85
N GLY A 38 39.86 -2.63 -19.26
CA GLY A 38 39.66 -1.23 -19.59
C GLY A 38 38.82 -0.49 -18.55
N ILE A 39 39.16 0.81 -18.38
CA ILE A 39 38.31 1.78 -17.67
C ILE A 39 37.55 2.53 -18.77
N GLY A 40 36.28 2.20 -19.00
CA GLY A 40 35.47 2.83 -20.03
C GLY A 40 34.81 1.85 -20.99
N HIS A 41 34.12 2.40 -22.00
CA HIS A 41 33.37 1.64 -23.00
C HIS A 41 34.29 1.01 -24.04
N SER A 42 34.15 -0.28 -24.33
CA SER A 42 34.86 -0.90 -25.48
C SER A 42 33.96 -0.82 -26.72
N THR A 43 34.47 -0.23 -27.79
CA THR A 43 33.74 -0.08 -29.05
C THR A 43 33.46 -1.42 -29.74
N PRO A 44 32.28 -1.60 -30.40
CA PRO A 44 31.83 -2.87 -30.99
C PRO A 44 32.71 -3.46 -32.07
N ASP A 45 33.42 -2.65 -32.86
CA ASP A 45 34.07 -3.11 -34.09
C ASP A 45 35.37 -3.91 -33.91
N SER A 46 35.99 -3.87 -32.75
CA SER A 46 37.23 -4.58 -32.48
C SER A 46 37.07 -5.93 -31.75
N LEU A 47 35.85 -6.39 -31.45
CA LEU A 47 35.63 -7.38 -30.39
C LEU A 47 34.63 -8.49 -30.72
N ARG A 48 34.79 -9.10 -31.89
CA ARG A 48 33.86 -10.19 -32.30
C ARG A 48 33.86 -11.42 -31.40
N TRP A 49 34.92 -11.69 -30.65
CA TRP A 49 35.06 -12.87 -29.81
C TRP A 49 35.95 -12.64 -28.57
N ARG A 50 35.44 -12.89 -27.35
CA ARG A 50 36.29 -12.82 -26.15
C ARG A 50 36.04 -13.96 -25.20
N SER A 51 37.08 -14.38 -24.50
CA SER A 51 37.00 -15.34 -23.39
C SER A 51 36.94 -14.63 -22.02
N PHE A 52 37.55 -13.49 -21.91
CA PHE A 52 37.55 -12.68 -20.67
C PHE A 52 37.41 -11.20 -20.96
N ASN A 53 36.55 -10.51 -20.24
CA ASN A 53 36.41 -9.06 -20.33
C ASN A 53 36.20 -8.47 -18.93
N LEU A 54 36.99 -7.42 -18.59
CA LEU A 54 36.91 -6.72 -17.32
C LEU A 54 36.87 -5.22 -17.57
N GLY A 55 35.95 -4.51 -16.91
CA GLY A 55 35.86 -3.05 -17.04
C GLY A 55 34.87 -2.45 -16.05
N ILE A 56 34.83 -1.14 -15.89
CA ILE A 56 33.77 -0.46 -15.15
C ILE A 56 32.46 -0.60 -15.93
N PHE A 57 32.48 -0.36 -17.24
CA PHE A 57 31.44 -0.61 -18.22
C PHE A 57 31.97 -1.65 -19.22
N ALA A 58 31.70 -2.91 -18.98
CA ALA A 58 32.18 -3.98 -19.84
C ALA A 58 31.14 -4.26 -20.95
N ALA A 59 31.55 -4.19 -22.23
CA ALA A 59 30.69 -4.51 -23.36
C ALA A 59 31.38 -5.46 -24.34
N THR A 60 30.62 -6.41 -24.90
CA THR A 60 31.10 -7.35 -25.94
C THR A 60 29.99 -7.69 -26.92
N ASP A 61 30.33 -7.96 -28.18
CA ASP A 61 29.34 -8.51 -29.12
C ASP A 61 29.06 -9.99 -28.80
N THR A 62 30.08 -10.81 -28.67
CA THR A 62 29.98 -12.24 -28.32
C THR A 62 31.01 -12.62 -27.28
N LEU A 63 30.59 -13.26 -26.21
CA LEU A 63 31.43 -13.73 -25.13
C LEU A 63 31.34 -15.25 -24.95
N HIS A 64 32.51 -15.92 -24.92
CA HIS A 64 32.58 -17.34 -24.50
C HIS A 64 33.50 -17.42 -23.28
N GLY A 65 32.99 -17.17 -22.07
CA GLY A 65 33.76 -17.20 -20.85
C GLY A 65 33.23 -16.25 -19.78
N LEU A 66 34.05 -15.36 -19.25
CA LEU A 66 33.74 -14.51 -18.10
C LEU A 66 33.79 -13.02 -18.46
N GLN A 67 32.74 -12.28 -18.16
CA GLN A 67 32.71 -10.83 -18.21
C GLN A 67 32.34 -10.24 -16.85
N ILE A 68 33.14 -9.27 -16.41
CA ILE A 68 32.92 -8.57 -15.16
C ILE A 68 32.84 -7.07 -15.45
N GLY A 69 31.73 -6.45 -15.08
CA GLY A 69 31.54 -5.01 -15.14
C GLY A 69 31.42 -4.42 -13.73
N GLY A 70 32.18 -3.40 -13.40
CA GLY A 70 32.04 -2.73 -12.11
C GLY A 70 30.62 -2.13 -11.93
N ILE A 71 30.12 -1.46 -12.95
CA ILE A 71 28.76 -0.89 -13.01
C ILE A 71 27.87 -1.72 -13.93
N SER A 72 28.29 -1.93 -15.19
CA SER A 72 27.49 -2.66 -16.17
C SER A 72 28.29 -3.69 -16.97
N SER A 73 27.58 -4.76 -17.37
CA SER A 73 28.12 -5.82 -18.25
C SER A 73 27.12 -6.09 -19.37
N ILE A 74 27.49 -5.73 -20.61
CA ILE A 74 26.61 -5.78 -21.79
C ILE A 74 27.11 -6.81 -22.78
N THR A 75 26.26 -7.69 -23.29
CA THR A 75 26.60 -8.64 -24.36
C THR A 75 25.52 -8.57 -25.44
N GLU A 76 25.90 -8.14 -26.66
CA GLU A 76 24.89 -7.84 -27.68
C GLU A 76 24.28 -9.10 -28.31
N ARG A 77 25.07 -10.03 -28.86
CA ARG A 77 24.53 -11.17 -29.62
C ARG A 77 24.47 -12.48 -28.84
N LYS A 78 25.56 -12.87 -28.20
CA LYS A 78 25.64 -14.18 -27.59
C LYS A 78 26.60 -14.23 -26.37
N LEU A 79 26.11 -14.76 -25.28
CA LEU A 79 26.90 -15.15 -24.12
C LEU A 79 26.87 -16.67 -23.94
N LYS A 80 28.05 -17.29 -23.85
CA LYS A 80 28.23 -18.63 -23.30
C LYS A 80 29.20 -18.54 -22.11
N GLY A 81 28.67 -18.56 -20.88
CA GLY A 81 29.50 -18.41 -19.70
C GLY A 81 28.87 -17.55 -18.63
N VAL A 82 29.65 -16.64 -18.07
CA VAL A 82 29.25 -15.85 -16.89
C VAL A 82 29.39 -14.36 -17.15
N SER A 83 28.38 -13.61 -16.84
CA SER A 83 28.36 -12.13 -16.87
C SER A 83 27.96 -11.60 -15.49
N ILE A 84 28.82 -10.80 -14.89
CA ILE A 84 28.64 -10.23 -13.56
C ILE A 84 28.77 -8.72 -13.66
N ALA A 85 27.88 -7.99 -12.95
CA ALA A 85 27.97 -6.55 -12.82
C ALA A 85 27.53 -6.06 -11.45
N GLY A 86 28.04 -4.90 -11.03
CA GLY A 86 27.58 -4.25 -9.82
C GLY A 86 26.11 -3.84 -9.93
N LEU A 87 25.72 -3.15 -11.00
CA LEU A 87 24.37 -2.62 -11.12
C LEU A 87 23.52 -3.35 -12.19
N LEU A 88 24.05 -3.54 -13.41
CA LEU A 88 23.25 -3.98 -14.55
C LEU A 88 24.01 -4.99 -15.41
N THR A 89 23.40 -6.16 -15.69
CA THR A 89 23.78 -6.94 -16.85
C THR A 89 22.73 -6.83 -17.94
N ALA A 90 23.13 -6.67 -19.21
CA ALA A 90 22.19 -6.56 -20.31
C ALA A 90 22.64 -7.39 -21.53
N GLY A 91 21.67 -7.87 -22.32
CA GLY A 91 21.91 -8.54 -23.58
C GLY A 91 20.71 -8.55 -24.50
N SER A 92 20.92 -8.39 -25.82
CA SER A 92 19.85 -8.42 -26.81
C SER A 92 19.62 -9.82 -27.41
N GLY A 93 20.65 -10.67 -27.41
CA GLY A 93 20.64 -11.96 -28.08
C GLY A 93 20.39 -13.16 -27.17
N ARG A 94 21.14 -14.24 -27.37
CA ARG A 94 21.01 -15.49 -26.62
C ARG A 94 22.06 -15.60 -25.52
N ILE A 95 21.62 -15.97 -24.34
CA ILE A 95 22.47 -16.23 -23.19
C ILE A 95 22.32 -17.67 -22.74
N ASP A 96 23.43 -18.42 -22.73
CA ASP A 96 23.58 -19.76 -22.24
C ASP A 96 24.60 -19.73 -21.07
N GLY A 97 24.16 -19.63 -19.81
CA GLY A 97 25.04 -19.50 -18.65
C GLY A 97 24.44 -18.75 -17.47
N VAL A 98 25.26 -17.91 -16.84
CA VAL A 98 24.90 -17.18 -15.62
C VAL A 98 24.98 -15.67 -15.85
N GLN A 99 23.97 -14.97 -15.41
CA GLN A 99 24.00 -13.51 -15.22
C GLN A 99 23.77 -13.18 -13.76
N ALA A 100 24.60 -12.31 -13.22
CA ALA A 100 24.48 -11.84 -11.86
C ALA A 100 24.69 -10.33 -11.78
N ALA A 101 23.74 -9.60 -11.17
CA ALA A 101 23.87 -8.19 -10.89
C ALA A 101 23.24 -7.86 -9.53
N PHE A 102 23.82 -6.92 -8.80
CA PHE A 102 23.16 -6.44 -7.59
C PHE A 102 21.85 -5.71 -7.92
N GLY A 103 21.77 -4.93 -8.99
CA GLY A 103 20.57 -4.29 -9.48
C GLY A 103 19.74 -5.21 -10.38
N MET A 104 19.96 -5.20 -11.70
CA MET A 104 19.06 -5.81 -12.68
C MET A 104 19.81 -6.66 -13.72
N ASN A 105 19.16 -7.74 -14.17
CA ASN A 105 19.56 -8.47 -15.38
C ASN A 105 18.48 -8.33 -16.44
N ILE A 106 18.84 -7.89 -17.66
CA ILE A 106 17.90 -7.68 -18.76
C ILE A 106 18.36 -8.42 -20.01
N ILE A 107 17.49 -9.25 -20.57
CA ILE A 107 17.74 -9.98 -21.83
C ILE A 107 16.56 -9.82 -22.78
N GLY A 108 16.80 -9.17 -23.91
CA GLY A 108 15.83 -9.07 -24.99
C GLY A 108 15.58 -10.38 -25.78
N GLY A 109 16.43 -11.38 -25.60
CA GLY A 109 16.41 -12.66 -26.32
C GLY A 109 16.07 -13.89 -25.46
N LYS A 110 16.79 -15.00 -25.72
CA LYS A 110 16.57 -16.28 -25.02
C LYS A 110 17.60 -16.47 -23.92
N MET A 111 17.14 -16.79 -22.73
CA MET A 111 17.96 -17.17 -21.57
C MET A 111 17.89 -18.68 -21.33
N ARG A 112 19.07 -19.32 -21.19
CA ARG A 112 19.22 -20.69 -20.68
C ARG A 112 20.25 -20.67 -19.56
N GLY A 113 19.85 -21.01 -18.34
CA GLY A 113 20.73 -21.02 -17.19
C GLY A 113 20.16 -20.24 -16.00
N LEU A 114 20.98 -19.41 -15.37
CA LEU A 114 20.67 -18.74 -14.11
C LEU A 114 20.76 -17.21 -14.25
N GLN A 115 19.75 -16.51 -13.80
CA GLN A 115 19.78 -15.07 -13.52
C GLN A 115 19.63 -14.80 -12.02
N LEU A 116 20.58 -14.05 -11.46
CA LEU A 116 20.60 -13.60 -10.08
C LEU A 116 20.58 -12.08 -10.04
N ALA A 117 19.59 -11.49 -9.42
CA ALA A 117 19.51 -10.04 -9.26
C ALA A 117 19.07 -9.65 -7.85
N GLY A 118 19.63 -8.59 -7.33
CA GLY A 118 19.13 -8.00 -6.09
C GLY A 118 17.75 -7.40 -6.30
N ILE A 119 17.51 -6.72 -7.43
CA ILE A 119 16.22 -6.07 -7.72
C ILE A 119 15.40 -6.91 -8.71
N SER A 120 15.80 -7.03 -9.99
CA SER A 120 14.95 -7.72 -10.94
C SER A 120 15.67 -8.44 -12.06
N ASN A 121 15.05 -9.53 -12.54
CA ASN A 121 15.44 -10.24 -13.74
C ASN A 121 14.35 -10.09 -14.81
N VAL A 122 14.75 -9.69 -16.02
CA VAL A 122 13.87 -9.55 -17.17
C VAL A 122 14.42 -10.35 -18.32
N ALA A 123 13.64 -11.23 -18.91
CA ALA A 123 14.03 -11.91 -20.14
C ALA A 123 12.82 -12.29 -20.99
N ARG A 124 13.00 -12.33 -22.32
CA ARG A 124 11.91 -12.66 -23.25
C ARG A 124 11.48 -14.12 -23.16
N ASN A 125 12.43 -15.04 -23.25
CA ASN A 125 12.18 -16.49 -23.12
C ASN A 125 13.18 -17.11 -22.15
N ILE A 126 12.69 -17.86 -21.20
CA ILE A 126 13.52 -18.44 -20.14
C ILE A 126 13.39 -19.95 -20.11
N HIS A 127 14.54 -20.59 -20.01
CA HIS A 127 14.67 -22.01 -19.70
C HIS A 127 15.75 -22.17 -18.63
N GLY A 128 15.35 -22.08 -17.38
CA GLY A 128 16.29 -22.08 -16.27
C GLY A 128 15.71 -21.47 -15.01
N VAL A 129 16.54 -20.74 -14.29
CA VAL A 129 16.22 -20.20 -12.98
C VAL A 129 16.37 -18.68 -12.98
N GLN A 130 15.40 -17.97 -12.44
CA GLN A 130 15.49 -16.56 -12.09
C GLN A 130 15.30 -16.39 -10.59
N LEU A 131 16.27 -15.78 -9.94
CA LEU A 131 16.24 -15.43 -8.52
C LEU A 131 16.39 -13.92 -8.38
N SER A 132 15.45 -13.26 -7.71
CA SER A 132 15.54 -11.83 -7.47
C SER A 132 14.99 -11.44 -6.10
N GLY A 133 15.48 -10.31 -5.57
CA GLY A 133 14.92 -9.73 -4.36
C GLY A 133 13.51 -9.23 -4.57
N PHE A 134 13.17 -8.66 -5.76
CA PHE A 134 11.86 -8.06 -5.98
C PHE A 134 11.06 -8.75 -7.08
N VAL A 135 11.48 -8.69 -8.35
CA VAL A 135 10.62 -9.10 -9.47
C VAL A 135 11.37 -9.93 -10.51
N ASN A 136 10.79 -11.05 -10.93
CA ASN A 136 11.22 -11.78 -12.11
C ASN A 136 10.18 -11.65 -13.23
N ILE A 137 10.61 -11.30 -14.44
CA ILE A 137 9.75 -11.12 -15.60
C ILE A 137 10.19 -12.02 -16.75
N ALA A 138 9.26 -12.84 -17.25
CA ALA A 138 9.40 -13.59 -18.50
C ALA A 138 8.37 -13.10 -19.52
N GLU A 139 8.79 -12.29 -20.48
CA GLU A 139 7.86 -11.65 -21.44
C GLU A 139 7.07 -12.62 -22.31
N SER A 140 7.58 -13.83 -22.58
CA SER A 140 6.91 -14.77 -23.47
C SER A 140 6.77 -16.18 -22.86
N LYS A 141 7.78 -17.01 -22.94
CA LYS A 141 7.74 -18.41 -22.50
C LYS A 141 8.70 -18.63 -21.33
N PHE A 142 8.18 -19.22 -20.28
CA PHE A 142 8.93 -19.60 -19.10
C PHE A 142 8.88 -21.12 -18.86
N ARG A 143 10.05 -21.72 -18.58
CA ARG A 143 10.20 -23.09 -18.10
C ARG A 143 11.32 -23.16 -17.09
N GLY A 144 11.04 -23.61 -15.86
CA GLY A 144 12.00 -23.73 -14.79
C GLY A 144 11.51 -23.18 -13.46
N LEU A 145 12.33 -22.42 -12.75
CA LEU A 145 12.03 -21.82 -11.44
C LEU A 145 12.14 -20.29 -11.50
N GLN A 146 11.10 -19.59 -11.08
CA GLN A 146 11.16 -18.17 -10.69
C GLN A 146 10.95 -18.07 -9.19
N LEU A 147 11.91 -17.48 -8.49
CA LEU A 147 11.85 -17.20 -7.07
C LEU A 147 12.10 -15.70 -6.84
N SER A 148 11.15 -15.03 -6.19
CA SER A 148 11.28 -13.64 -5.78
C SER A 148 10.66 -13.40 -4.42
N ALA A 149 11.18 -12.42 -3.69
CA ALA A 149 10.53 -12.02 -2.43
C ALA A 149 9.16 -11.37 -2.69
N PHE A 150 8.97 -10.72 -3.86
CA PHE A 150 7.71 -10.06 -4.18
C PHE A 150 6.96 -10.76 -5.31
N THR A 151 7.34 -10.57 -6.58
CA THR A 151 6.46 -10.93 -7.68
C THR A 151 7.18 -11.65 -8.82
N ASN A 152 6.57 -12.73 -9.33
CA ASN A 152 6.98 -13.37 -10.56
C ASN A 152 5.91 -13.16 -11.64
N ILE A 153 6.32 -12.69 -12.81
CA ILE A 153 5.43 -12.41 -13.94
C ILE A 153 5.89 -13.20 -15.16
N SER A 154 4.98 -13.90 -15.79
CA SER A 154 5.24 -14.55 -17.07
C SER A 154 4.01 -14.52 -17.99
N MET A 155 4.22 -14.42 -19.31
CA MET A 155 3.11 -14.54 -20.24
C MET A 155 2.59 -15.99 -20.27
N GLY A 156 3.45 -17.01 -20.21
CA GLY A 156 3.03 -18.40 -20.16
C GLY A 156 4.09 -19.32 -19.58
N VAL A 157 3.68 -20.14 -18.62
CA VAL A 157 4.50 -21.16 -17.98
C VAL A 157 4.25 -22.51 -18.65
N LYS A 158 5.31 -23.08 -19.26
CA LYS A 158 5.27 -24.39 -19.96
C LYS A 158 5.84 -25.55 -19.16
N GLY A 159 5.62 -25.59 -17.88
CA GLY A 159 6.22 -26.54 -16.93
C GLY A 159 7.26 -25.84 -16.09
N GLY A 160 6.85 -25.37 -14.94
CA GLY A 160 7.73 -24.62 -14.04
C GLY A 160 7.03 -24.25 -12.74
N VAL A 161 7.81 -23.65 -11.86
CA VAL A 161 7.39 -23.23 -10.54
C VAL A 161 7.62 -21.71 -10.41
N GLN A 162 6.64 -21.01 -9.95
CA GLN A 162 6.75 -19.62 -9.53
C GLN A 162 6.52 -19.55 -8.02
N ILE A 163 7.52 -19.05 -7.30
CA ILE A 163 7.45 -18.81 -5.85
C ILE A 163 7.68 -17.31 -5.64
N GLY A 164 6.63 -16.61 -5.26
CA GLY A 164 6.67 -15.19 -4.96
C GLY A 164 6.10 -14.93 -3.58
N GLY A 165 6.79 -14.18 -2.77
CA GLY A 165 6.29 -13.83 -1.44
C GLY A 165 4.95 -13.10 -1.51
N LEU A 166 4.76 -12.27 -2.53
CA LEU A 166 3.53 -11.52 -2.74
C LEU A 166 2.67 -12.13 -3.86
N ALA A 167 3.17 -12.17 -5.10
CA ALA A 167 2.34 -12.55 -6.24
C ALA A 167 3.06 -13.41 -7.28
N ASN A 168 2.31 -14.30 -7.92
CA ASN A 168 2.73 -14.99 -9.13
C ASN A 168 1.68 -14.81 -10.22
N ILE A 169 2.10 -14.34 -11.39
CA ILE A 169 1.21 -13.97 -12.49
C ILE A 169 1.62 -14.71 -13.76
N ALA A 170 0.70 -15.50 -14.30
CA ALA A 170 0.81 -16.10 -15.61
C ALA A 170 -0.32 -15.56 -16.53
N SER A 171 -0.02 -14.56 -17.36
CA SER A 171 -1.03 -13.84 -18.13
C SER A 171 -1.66 -14.67 -19.29
N ARG A 172 -1.24 -15.91 -19.47
CA ARG A 172 -1.87 -16.91 -20.34
C ARG A 172 -2.00 -18.23 -19.62
N THR A 173 -1.20 -19.23 -19.95
CA THR A 173 -1.32 -20.57 -19.39
C THR A 173 -0.28 -20.84 -18.32
N MET A 174 -0.72 -21.33 -17.18
CA MET A 174 0.11 -21.86 -16.11
C MET A 174 0.06 -23.38 -16.12
N ARG A 175 1.19 -24.03 -16.48
CA ARG A 175 1.42 -25.47 -16.31
C ARG A 175 2.52 -25.66 -15.28
N GLY A 176 2.18 -26.16 -14.11
CA GLY A 176 3.10 -26.32 -12.99
C GLY A 176 2.50 -25.79 -11.70
N MET A 177 3.29 -25.06 -10.90
CA MET A 177 2.87 -24.59 -9.59
C MET A 177 3.13 -23.09 -9.39
N GLN A 178 2.18 -22.40 -8.78
CA GLN A 178 2.33 -21.07 -8.21
C GLN A 178 2.16 -21.17 -6.70
N LEU A 179 3.14 -20.67 -5.96
CA LEU A 179 3.14 -20.56 -4.51
C LEU A 179 3.39 -19.10 -4.12
N GLY A 180 2.41 -18.47 -3.49
CA GLY A 180 2.50 -17.07 -3.07
C GLY A 180 1.18 -16.58 -2.51
N ASN A 181 1.20 -15.44 -1.83
CA ASN A 181 -0.03 -14.90 -1.25
C ASN A 181 -1.10 -14.68 -2.31
N TYR A 182 -0.71 -14.22 -3.48
CA TYR A 182 -1.57 -13.98 -4.60
C TYR A 182 -1.10 -14.77 -5.85
N ASN A 183 -1.97 -15.58 -6.45
CA ASN A 183 -1.67 -16.32 -7.66
C ASN A 183 -2.71 -16.04 -8.75
N TYR A 184 -2.25 -15.70 -9.95
CA TYR A 184 -3.08 -15.46 -11.11
C TYR A 184 -2.65 -16.31 -12.30
N ALA A 185 -3.61 -16.91 -12.96
CA ALA A 185 -3.42 -17.53 -14.27
C ALA A 185 -4.64 -17.31 -15.18
N ASP A 186 -4.44 -16.96 -16.44
CA ASP A 186 -5.56 -16.97 -17.39
C ASP A 186 -6.12 -18.39 -17.57
N THR A 187 -5.24 -19.36 -17.85
CA THR A 187 -5.60 -20.78 -17.91
C THR A 187 -4.74 -21.59 -16.96
N LEU A 188 -5.34 -22.17 -15.93
CA LEU A 188 -4.65 -23.03 -14.97
C LEU A 188 -4.71 -24.51 -15.40
N ARG A 189 -3.53 -25.12 -15.54
CA ARG A 189 -3.34 -26.56 -15.76
C ARG A 189 -2.34 -27.14 -14.74
N GLY A 190 -2.48 -26.76 -13.49
CA GLY A 190 -1.54 -27.07 -12.43
C GLY A 190 -2.10 -26.72 -11.05
N LEU A 191 -1.24 -26.25 -10.17
CA LEU A 191 -1.55 -25.98 -8.78
C LEU A 191 -1.31 -24.50 -8.45
N GLN A 192 -2.27 -23.86 -7.80
CA GLN A 192 -2.12 -22.57 -7.14
C GLN A 192 -2.30 -22.77 -5.64
N ILE A 193 -1.32 -22.33 -4.85
CA ILE A 193 -1.36 -22.33 -3.38
C ILE A 193 -1.10 -20.90 -2.91
N GLY A 194 -2.07 -20.33 -2.17
CA GLY A 194 -1.92 -18.95 -1.67
C GLY A 194 -3.15 -18.45 -0.93
N LEU A 195 -3.08 -17.24 -0.43
CA LEU A 195 -4.24 -16.62 0.20
C LEU A 195 -5.34 -16.39 -0.83
N VAL A 196 -4.97 -15.86 -1.99
CA VAL A 196 -5.88 -15.59 -3.10
C VAL A 196 -5.39 -16.25 -4.38
N ASN A 197 -6.22 -17.09 -4.97
CA ASN A 197 -5.94 -17.77 -6.22
C ASN A 197 -7.00 -17.43 -7.27
N ILE A 198 -6.55 -16.99 -8.45
CA ILE A 198 -7.43 -16.63 -9.57
C ILE A 198 -7.04 -17.41 -10.81
N ALA A 199 -8.01 -18.05 -11.43
CA ALA A 199 -7.90 -18.66 -12.74
C ALA A 199 -9.13 -18.32 -13.59
N LEU A 200 -8.93 -17.73 -14.77
CA LEU A 200 -10.09 -17.46 -15.64
C LEU A 200 -10.63 -18.76 -16.23
N GLN A 201 -9.75 -19.66 -16.64
CA GLN A 201 -10.08 -21.02 -17.09
C GLN A 201 -9.31 -22.06 -16.28
N GLN A 202 -9.94 -23.14 -15.89
CA GLN A 202 -9.33 -24.18 -15.07
C GLN A 202 -9.66 -25.59 -15.60
N PRO A 203 -9.22 -25.94 -16.79
CA PRO A 203 -9.59 -27.21 -17.40
C PRO A 203 -8.95 -28.43 -16.68
N LYS A 204 -7.78 -28.27 -16.09
CA LYS A 204 -7.05 -29.30 -15.30
C LYS A 204 -6.18 -28.61 -14.24
N GLY A 205 -6.77 -28.20 -13.14
CA GLY A 205 -6.00 -27.52 -12.11
C GLY A 205 -6.67 -27.60 -10.75
N LEU A 206 -5.92 -27.26 -9.71
CA LEU A 206 -6.37 -27.17 -8.33
C LEU A 206 -5.99 -25.82 -7.75
N GLN A 207 -6.91 -25.15 -7.10
CA GLN A 207 -6.66 -23.96 -6.28
C GLN A 207 -6.83 -24.33 -4.80
N PHE A 208 -5.82 -24.01 -4.00
CA PHE A 208 -5.83 -24.19 -2.56
C PHE A 208 -5.50 -22.86 -1.88
N GLY A 209 -6.45 -22.29 -1.12
CA GLY A 209 -6.23 -20.98 -0.50
C GLY A 209 -7.45 -20.43 0.21
N ILE A 210 -7.33 -19.25 0.79
CA ILE A 210 -8.45 -18.60 1.50
C ILE A 210 -9.53 -18.22 0.49
N VAL A 211 -9.18 -17.49 -0.56
CA VAL A 211 -10.10 -17.08 -1.63
C VAL A 211 -9.67 -17.71 -2.95
N ASN A 212 -10.56 -18.49 -3.55
CA ASN A 212 -10.32 -19.09 -4.86
C ASN A 212 -11.38 -18.62 -5.86
N TYR A 213 -10.94 -18.00 -6.93
CA TYR A 213 -11.79 -17.57 -8.04
C TYR A 213 -11.49 -18.36 -9.30
N SER A 214 -12.52 -18.91 -9.92
CA SER A 214 -12.42 -19.45 -11.28
C SER A 214 -13.71 -19.18 -12.05
N ARG A 215 -13.55 -18.78 -13.32
CA ARG A 215 -14.68 -18.64 -14.24
C ARG A 215 -15.28 -20.00 -14.62
N ASP A 216 -14.50 -21.07 -14.48
CA ASP A 216 -14.93 -22.44 -14.76
C ASP A 216 -15.84 -22.97 -13.67
N THR A 217 -17.03 -23.40 -14.02
CA THR A 217 -18.04 -23.90 -13.08
C THR A 217 -17.67 -25.24 -12.44
N VAL A 218 -16.78 -26.00 -13.07
CA VAL A 218 -16.31 -27.35 -12.67
C VAL A 218 -14.93 -27.32 -12.00
N ALA A 219 -14.35 -26.14 -11.82
CA ALA A 219 -13.01 -25.99 -11.28
C ALA A 219 -12.87 -26.56 -9.85
N HIS A 220 -11.79 -27.29 -9.60
CA HIS A 220 -11.45 -27.78 -8.28
C HIS A 220 -10.86 -26.66 -7.44
N LYS A 221 -11.57 -26.27 -6.38
CA LYS A 221 -11.21 -25.19 -5.45
C LYS A 221 -11.40 -25.67 -4.04
N ILE A 222 -10.35 -25.55 -3.23
CA ILE A 222 -10.35 -25.87 -1.80
C ILE A 222 -9.95 -24.61 -1.05
N GLY A 223 -10.86 -24.06 -0.25
CA GLY A 223 -10.58 -22.84 0.51
C GLY A 223 -11.84 -22.26 1.16
N LEU A 224 -11.63 -21.20 1.92
CA LEU A 224 -12.70 -20.58 2.69
C LEU A 224 -13.78 -20.00 1.78
N VAL A 225 -13.39 -19.26 0.76
CA VAL A 225 -14.29 -18.60 -0.17
C VAL A 225 -13.99 -19.09 -1.59
N ASN A 226 -14.86 -19.91 -2.15
CA ASN A 226 -14.71 -20.41 -3.51
C ASN A 226 -15.74 -19.75 -4.43
N ILE A 227 -15.32 -18.84 -5.30
CA ILE A 227 -16.18 -17.97 -6.09
C ILE A 227 -16.03 -18.25 -7.59
N GLY A 228 -17.10 -18.00 -8.34
CA GLY A 228 -17.15 -17.96 -9.80
C GLY A 228 -18.28 -17.02 -10.27
N PRO A 229 -18.41 -16.76 -11.58
CA PRO A 229 -19.44 -15.85 -12.12
C PRO A 229 -20.88 -16.25 -11.78
N GLU A 230 -21.12 -17.54 -11.52
CA GLU A 230 -22.42 -18.09 -11.15
C GLU A 230 -22.61 -18.27 -9.64
N THR A 231 -21.62 -17.91 -8.83
CA THR A 231 -21.72 -17.99 -7.37
C THR A 231 -22.84 -17.09 -6.89
N LYS A 232 -23.70 -17.66 -6.06
CA LYS A 232 -24.83 -16.98 -5.44
C LYS A 232 -24.52 -16.83 -3.97
N ILE A 233 -24.88 -15.69 -3.42
CA ILE A 233 -24.71 -15.40 -2.00
C ILE A 233 -26.06 -15.59 -1.33
N ASP A 234 -26.07 -16.35 -0.25
CA ASP A 234 -27.22 -16.49 0.60
C ASP A 234 -26.88 -15.96 2.01
N ILE A 235 -27.78 -15.22 2.61
CA ILE A 235 -27.71 -14.83 4.03
C ILE A 235 -28.64 -15.77 4.79
N LEU A 236 -28.15 -16.37 5.87
CA LEU A 236 -28.90 -17.26 6.72
C LEU A 236 -29.04 -16.66 8.11
N ALA A 237 -30.21 -16.75 8.69
CA ALA A 237 -30.46 -16.50 10.10
C ALA A 237 -31.13 -17.75 10.67
N TYR A 238 -30.55 -18.37 11.72
CA TYR A 238 -31.01 -19.65 12.18
C TYR A 238 -30.76 -19.91 13.67
N TRP A 239 -31.58 -20.71 14.21
CA TRP A 239 -31.38 -21.34 15.51
C TRP A 239 -30.59 -22.64 15.35
N SER A 240 -29.74 -22.94 16.31
CA SER A 240 -29.10 -24.25 16.41
C SER A 240 -29.03 -24.67 17.87
N ASP A 241 -28.90 -25.99 18.07
CA ASP A 241 -28.65 -26.53 19.40
C ASP A 241 -27.21 -26.35 19.87
N VAL A 242 -26.34 -25.76 19.01
CA VAL A 242 -24.96 -25.34 19.35
C VAL A 242 -24.95 -23.92 19.86
N ALA A 243 -25.63 -23.02 19.17
CA ALA A 243 -25.72 -21.61 19.54
C ALA A 243 -27.12 -21.06 19.29
N LEU A 244 -27.66 -20.30 20.26
CA LEU A 244 -29.03 -19.87 20.27
C LEU A 244 -29.43 -19.10 18.99
N LEU A 245 -28.63 -18.14 18.61
CA LEU A 245 -28.87 -17.34 17.40
C LEU A 245 -27.62 -17.30 16.53
N ASN A 246 -27.80 -17.61 15.26
CA ASN A 246 -26.69 -17.59 14.28
C ASN A 246 -27.07 -16.77 13.06
N ALA A 247 -26.09 -16.05 12.54
CA ALA A 247 -26.11 -15.41 11.23
C ALA A 247 -25.01 -15.99 10.35
N ALA A 248 -25.29 -16.25 9.07
CA ALA A 248 -24.31 -16.83 8.18
C ALA A 248 -24.34 -16.25 6.77
N LEU A 249 -23.17 -16.25 6.12
CA LEU A 249 -22.99 -16.01 4.70
C LEU A 249 -22.63 -17.33 4.01
N ARG A 250 -23.41 -17.71 3.00
CA ARG A 250 -23.15 -18.91 2.21
C ARG A 250 -22.86 -18.56 0.76
N PHE A 251 -21.63 -18.89 0.31
CA PHE A 251 -21.22 -18.76 -1.07
C PHE A 251 -21.51 -20.05 -1.83
N ARG A 252 -22.54 -20.02 -2.67
CA ARG A 252 -23.11 -21.18 -3.33
C ARG A 252 -22.69 -21.30 -4.78
N ASN A 253 -21.91 -22.30 -5.10
CA ASN A 253 -21.51 -22.69 -6.44
C ASN A 253 -22.42 -23.78 -7.03
N LYS A 254 -22.10 -24.27 -8.24
CA LYS A 254 -22.89 -25.31 -8.91
C LYS A 254 -22.99 -26.59 -8.07
N ASN A 255 -21.89 -27.10 -7.56
CA ASN A 255 -21.84 -28.39 -6.84
C ASN A 255 -21.44 -28.24 -5.38
N THR A 256 -20.86 -27.16 -4.96
CA THR A 256 -20.30 -26.94 -3.61
C THR A 256 -20.75 -25.60 -3.05
N TYR A 257 -20.60 -25.45 -1.74
CA TYR A 257 -20.71 -24.16 -1.07
C TYR A 257 -19.71 -24.04 0.08
N SER A 258 -19.38 -22.82 0.44
CA SER A 258 -18.74 -22.48 1.71
C SER A 258 -19.66 -21.59 2.53
N LEU A 259 -19.65 -21.77 3.84
CA LEU A 259 -20.53 -21.07 4.77
C LEU A 259 -19.72 -20.56 5.95
N PHE A 260 -19.86 -19.28 6.23
CA PHE A 260 -19.35 -18.64 7.44
C PHE A 260 -20.53 -18.29 8.32
N SER A 261 -20.43 -18.59 9.60
CA SER A 261 -21.45 -18.17 10.56
C SER A 261 -20.84 -17.61 11.84
N VAL A 262 -21.55 -16.66 12.40
CA VAL A 262 -21.35 -16.14 13.75
C VAL A 262 -22.59 -16.50 14.56
N GLY A 263 -22.37 -16.92 15.78
CA GLY A 263 -23.46 -17.28 16.70
C GLY A 263 -23.19 -16.77 18.10
N THR A 264 -24.26 -16.68 18.88
CA THR A 264 -24.19 -16.22 20.28
C THR A 264 -24.88 -17.22 21.20
N HIS A 265 -24.40 -17.32 22.47
CA HIS A 265 -24.85 -18.22 23.51
C HIS A 265 -24.70 -19.70 23.13
N TYR A 266 -23.50 -20.22 23.34
CA TYR A 266 -23.19 -21.64 23.17
C TYR A 266 -23.87 -22.47 24.26
N HIS A 267 -24.77 -23.36 23.88
CA HIS A 267 -25.60 -24.15 24.79
C HIS A 267 -24.86 -25.17 25.67
N GLY A 268 -23.56 -25.18 25.64
CA GLY A 268 -22.71 -26.06 26.47
C GLY A 268 -22.02 -25.36 27.64
N LEU A 269 -22.19 -24.05 27.81
CA LEU A 269 -21.51 -23.23 28.81
C LEU A 269 -22.50 -22.65 29.88
N ASP A 270 -23.50 -23.38 30.27
CA ASP A 270 -24.41 -23.05 31.39
C ASP A 270 -24.81 -21.56 31.48
N ASN A 271 -25.43 -21.05 30.43
CA ASN A 271 -25.91 -19.66 30.27
C ASN A 271 -24.87 -18.55 30.24
N ASP A 272 -23.57 -18.87 30.14
CA ASP A 272 -22.55 -17.85 30.00
C ASP A 272 -22.60 -17.23 28.60
N PHE A 273 -22.42 -15.91 28.52
CA PHE A 273 -22.33 -15.22 27.23
C PHE A 273 -21.11 -15.71 26.47
N SER A 274 -21.33 -16.25 25.30
CA SER A 274 -20.29 -16.86 24.48
C SER A 274 -20.51 -16.57 23.00
N GLY A 275 -19.40 -16.47 22.24
CA GLY A 275 -19.40 -16.35 20.79
C GLY A 275 -19.05 -17.65 20.12
N VAL A 276 -19.66 -17.91 18.98
CA VAL A 276 -19.34 -19.05 18.12
C VAL A 276 -19.03 -18.55 16.72
N LEU A 277 -17.83 -18.87 16.22
CA LEU A 277 -17.44 -18.60 14.85
C LEU A 277 -17.31 -19.93 14.11
N SER A 278 -18.07 -20.13 13.02
CA SER A 278 -18.06 -21.39 12.30
C SER A 278 -17.73 -21.21 10.83
N TYR A 279 -17.01 -22.20 10.30
CA TYR A 279 -16.74 -22.33 8.88
C TYR A 279 -17.12 -23.75 8.42
N ARG A 280 -17.85 -23.84 7.29
CA ARG A 280 -18.32 -25.12 6.73
C ARG A 280 -18.06 -25.20 5.23
N LEU A 281 -17.64 -26.35 4.78
CA LEU A 281 -17.55 -26.73 3.36
C LEU A 281 -18.59 -27.79 3.05
N GLY A 282 -19.43 -27.49 2.08
CA GLY A 282 -20.54 -28.38 1.72
C GLY A 282 -20.59 -28.73 0.23
N ARG A 283 -21.22 -29.86 -0.04
CA ARG A 283 -21.51 -30.35 -1.39
C ARG A 283 -22.99 -30.66 -1.52
N TYR A 284 -23.57 -30.27 -2.66
CA TYR A 284 -24.96 -30.64 -2.99
C TYR A 284 -25.04 -32.08 -3.47
N ILE A 285 -25.93 -32.87 -2.85
CA ILE A 285 -26.20 -34.24 -3.20
C ILE A 285 -27.31 -34.29 -4.27
N LYS A 286 -28.39 -33.51 -4.03
CA LYS A 286 -29.51 -33.43 -4.98
C LYS A 286 -30.10 -32.02 -4.98
N ARG A 287 -30.41 -31.52 -6.16
CA ARG A 287 -31.01 -30.19 -6.34
C ARG A 287 -32.24 -30.29 -7.22
N THR A 288 -33.34 -29.82 -6.71
CA THR A 288 -34.58 -29.68 -7.44
C THR A 288 -35.02 -28.21 -7.49
N ARG A 289 -36.13 -27.92 -8.14
CA ARG A 289 -36.65 -26.55 -8.21
C ARG A 289 -37.17 -26.05 -6.86
N LYS A 290 -37.68 -26.94 -5.99
CA LYS A 290 -38.28 -26.59 -4.70
C LYS A 290 -37.37 -26.86 -3.50
N TRP A 291 -36.53 -27.89 -3.55
CA TRP A 291 -35.66 -28.28 -2.44
C TRP A 291 -34.25 -28.68 -2.88
N MET A 292 -33.31 -28.62 -1.96
CA MET A 292 -31.90 -28.98 -2.16
C MET A 292 -31.39 -29.75 -0.95
N LEU A 293 -30.84 -30.95 -1.20
CA LEU A 293 -30.18 -31.80 -0.20
C LEU A 293 -28.67 -31.60 -0.35
N SER A 294 -27.99 -31.33 0.77
CA SER A 294 -26.53 -31.16 0.81
C SER A 294 -25.94 -31.76 2.09
N SER A 295 -24.65 -32.01 2.06
CA SER A 295 -23.88 -32.37 3.25
C SER A 295 -22.71 -31.40 3.40
N ASP A 296 -22.31 -31.11 4.64
CA ASP A 296 -21.14 -30.32 4.93
C ASP A 296 -20.33 -30.87 6.11
N VAL A 297 -19.07 -30.47 6.13
CA VAL A 297 -18.18 -30.64 7.27
C VAL A 297 -17.70 -29.25 7.68
N GLY A 298 -17.54 -29.06 8.98
CA GLY A 298 -17.25 -27.76 9.52
C GLY A 298 -16.42 -27.78 10.77
N PHE A 299 -15.82 -26.63 11.00
CA PHE A 299 -15.09 -26.28 12.20
C PHE A 299 -15.78 -25.10 12.87
N SER A 300 -15.91 -25.14 14.19
CA SER A 300 -16.44 -24.03 14.98
C SER A 300 -15.47 -23.71 16.10
N HIS A 301 -15.16 -22.44 16.24
CA HIS A 301 -14.47 -21.87 17.38
C HIS A 301 -15.50 -21.30 18.34
N ILE A 302 -15.37 -21.61 19.61
CA ILE A 302 -16.27 -21.20 20.69
C ILE A 302 -15.43 -20.49 21.73
N GLU A 303 -15.81 -19.26 22.08
CA GLU A 303 -15.15 -18.48 23.12
C GLU A 303 -16.17 -17.99 24.15
N SER A 304 -15.86 -18.24 25.44
CA SER A 304 -16.59 -17.67 26.58
C SER A 304 -16.03 -16.30 26.91
N PHE A 305 -16.89 -15.32 27.14
CA PHE A 305 -16.47 -13.96 27.52
C PHE A 305 -16.25 -13.82 29.04
N GLU A 306 -16.47 -14.89 29.82
CA GLU A 306 -16.18 -14.91 31.25
C GLU A 306 -14.76 -15.42 31.52
N LYS A 307 -14.24 -15.09 32.73
CA LYS A 307 -12.91 -15.54 33.15
C LYS A 307 -12.88 -17.06 33.28
N GLU A 308 -11.80 -17.66 32.81
CA GLU A 308 -11.53 -19.08 32.95
C GLU A 308 -11.49 -19.47 34.41
N THR A 309 -12.30 -20.45 34.77
CA THR A 309 -12.29 -21.12 36.09
C THR A 309 -12.05 -22.61 35.87
N SER A 310 -11.70 -23.35 36.95
CA SER A 310 -11.34 -24.79 36.82
C SER A 310 -12.44 -25.64 36.14
N ASN A 311 -13.68 -25.18 36.15
CA ASN A 311 -14.82 -25.90 35.57
C ASN A 311 -15.40 -25.24 34.31
N LYS A 312 -14.97 -24.04 33.92
CA LYS A 312 -15.50 -23.33 32.77
C LYS A 312 -14.36 -22.93 31.81
N PRO A 313 -14.26 -23.60 30.65
CA PRO A 313 -13.23 -23.29 29.67
C PRO A 313 -13.47 -21.93 28.98
N SER A 314 -12.43 -21.17 28.78
CA SER A 314 -12.50 -19.93 28.01
C SER A 314 -12.64 -20.18 26.50
N ARG A 315 -12.07 -21.28 26.01
CA ARG A 315 -12.00 -21.58 24.58
C ARG A 315 -12.22 -23.05 24.28
N LEU A 316 -13.10 -23.32 23.30
CA LEU A 316 -13.38 -24.65 22.78
C LEU A 316 -13.39 -24.64 21.24
N TYR A 317 -13.13 -25.79 20.64
CA TYR A 317 -13.38 -25.98 19.21
C TYR A 317 -14.26 -27.19 18.96
N SER A 318 -15.00 -27.16 17.86
CA SER A 318 -15.90 -28.25 17.47
C SER A 318 -15.67 -28.64 16.01
N LEU A 319 -15.53 -29.93 15.77
CA LEU A 319 -15.55 -30.53 14.44
C LEU A 319 -16.96 -31.14 14.21
N GLN A 320 -17.52 -30.83 13.06
CA GLN A 320 -18.94 -31.09 12.79
C GLN A 320 -19.16 -31.63 11.40
N GLY A 321 -20.09 -32.56 11.26
CA GLY A 321 -20.59 -33.03 9.98
C GLY A 321 -22.12 -32.96 9.94
N ARG A 322 -22.70 -32.47 8.84
CA ARG A 322 -24.17 -32.26 8.73
C ARG A 322 -24.73 -32.68 7.39
N VAL A 323 -26.02 -32.95 7.43
CA VAL A 323 -26.88 -33.08 6.24
C VAL A 323 -27.94 -31.99 6.33
N ASN A 324 -28.13 -31.25 5.27
CA ASN A 324 -28.99 -30.07 5.21
C ASN A 324 -30.05 -30.23 4.13
N LEU A 325 -31.28 -29.84 4.44
CA LEU A 325 -32.38 -29.81 3.51
C LEU A 325 -32.93 -28.38 3.43
N ASP A 326 -32.68 -27.74 2.30
CA ASP A 326 -33.14 -26.37 2.00
C ASP A 326 -34.41 -26.36 1.18
N PHE A 327 -35.42 -25.62 1.62
CA PHE A 327 -36.69 -25.43 0.92
C PHE A 327 -36.79 -24.02 0.34
N ARG A 328 -37.31 -23.90 -0.85
CA ARG A 328 -37.60 -22.61 -1.48
C ARG A 328 -39.07 -22.26 -1.22
N ILE A 329 -39.26 -21.16 -0.43
CA ILE A 329 -40.61 -20.60 -0.17
C ILE A 329 -40.96 -19.61 -1.28
N HIS A 330 -40.01 -18.69 -1.62
CA HIS A 330 -40.20 -17.67 -2.65
C HIS A 330 -38.89 -17.51 -3.49
N LYS A 331 -38.91 -16.68 -4.53
CA LYS A 331 -37.72 -16.42 -5.38
C LYS A 331 -36.49 -16.01 -4.58
N LYS A 332 -36.68 -15.19 -3.54
CA LYS A 332 -35.62 -14.65 -2.67
C LYS A 332 -35.60 -15.29 -1.26
N LEU A 333 -36.62 -15.98 -0.83
CA LEU A 333 -36.75 -16.51 0.52
C LEU A 333 -36.85 -18.05 0.52
N GLY A 334 -36.21 -18.68 1.48
CA GLY A 334 -36.30 -20.11 1.76
C GLY A 334 -36.16 -20.38 3.25
N ALA A 335 -36.38 -21.63 3.62
CA ALA A 335 -36.12 -22.18 4.95
C ALA A 335 -35.19 -23.39 4.81
N PHE A 336 -34.50 -23.74 5.87
CA PHE A 336 -33.72 -24.97 5.92
C PHE A 336 -33.80 -25.63 7.27
N VAL A 337 -33.60 -26.94 7.25
CA VAL A 337 -33.35 -27.76 8.42
C VAL A 337 -32.07 -28.56 8.21
N SER A 338 -31.37 -28.83 9.29
CA SER A 338 -30.09 -29.53 9.26
C SER A 338 -29.99 -30.46 10.46
N THR A 339 -29.41 -31.63 10.23
CA THR A 339 -29.05 -32.56 11.30
C THR A 339 -27.66 -33.10 11.09
N GLY A 340 -26.96 -33.43 12.18
CA GLY A 340 -25.58 -33.89 12.08
C GLY A 340 -25.02 -34.36 13.42
N TRP A 341 -23.68 -34.46 13.41
CA TRP A 341 -22.92 -34.84 14.59
C TRP A 341 -21.72 -33.91 14.78
N GLY A 342 -21.49 -33.53 16.06
CA GLY A 342 -20.36 -32.65 16.41
C GLY A 342 -19.58 -33.15 17.62
N THR A 343 -18.27 -33.04 17.56
CA THR A 343 -17.33 -33.32 18.65
C THR A 343 -16.67 -32.04 19.07
N THR A 344 -16.91 -31.61 20.30
CA THR A 344 -16.32 -30.39 20.89
C THR A 344 -15.17 -30.76 21.83
N ARG A 345 -14.06 -30.04 21.74
CA ARG A 345 -12.83 -30.32 22.47
C ARG A 345 -12.19 -29.02 23.02
N TYR A 346 -11.35 -29.19 24.02
CA TYR A 346 -10.50 -28.12 24.56
C TYR A 346 -9.31 -27.82 23.65
N TYR A 347 -8.95 -26.55 23.47
CA TYR A 347 -7.74 -26.18 22.72
C TYR A 347 -6.44 -26.62 23.42
N GLY A 348 -6.34 -26.41 24.73
CA GLY A 348 -5.08 -26.57 25.46
C GLY A 348 -4.54 -28.00 25.55
N HIS A 349 -5.41 -29.01 25.57
CA HIS A 349 -5.02 -30.40 25.77
C HIS A 349 -5.80 -31.42 24.94
N ASN A 350 -6.56 -30.95 23.96
CA ASN A 350 -7.31 -31.76 23.00
C ASN A 350 -8.25 -32.83 23.63
N ARG A 351 -8.62 -32.68 24.91
CA ARG A 351 -9.56 -33.55 25.57
C ARG A 351 -10.97 -33.32 25.06
N LEU A 352 -11.76 -34.38 25.07
CA LEU A 352 -13.16 -34.30 24.70
C LEU A 352 -13.94 -33.49 25.74
N TYR A 353 -14.65 -32.43 25.26
CA TYR A 353 -15.60 -31.67 26.08
C TYR A 353 -17.02 -32.29 25.98
N ARG A 354 -17.49 -32.43 24.72
CA ARG A 354 -18.86 -32.96 24.48
C ARG A 354 -18.98 -33.52 23.05
N ASN A 355 -19.70 -34.65 22.95
CA ASN A 355 -20.27 -35.12 21.69
C ASN A 355 -21.77 -34.85 21.66
N LYS A 356 -22.31 -34.40 20.52
CA LYS A 356 -23.71 -34.01 20.42
C LYS A 356 -24.27 -34.26 19.02
N VAL A 357 -25.52 -34.72 18.97
CA VAL A 357 -26.34 -34.60 17.76
C VAL A 357 -26.63 -33.12 17.51
N LEU A 358 -26.46 -32.65 16.29
CA LEU A 358 -26.64 -31.27 15.91
C LEU A 358 -27.99 -31.10 15.19
N LEU A 359 -28.76 -30.11 15.58
CA LEU A 359 -30.00 -29.71 14.94
C LEU A 359 -29.98 -28.21 14.64
N GLU A 360 -30.39 -27.85 13.44
CA GLU A 360 -30.51 -26.45 13.04
C GLU A 360 -31.73 -26.23 12.19
N ALA A 361 -32.34 -25.05 12.35
CA ALA A 361 -33.47 -24.63 11.53
C ALA A 361 -33.43 -23.10 11.36
N GLY A 362 -33.76 -22.63 10.17
CA GLY A 362 -33.73 -21.18 9.93
C GLY A 362 -34.19 -20.76 8.55
N LEU A 363 -34.02 -19.47 8.32
CA LEU A 363 -34.39 -18.80 7.09
C LEU A 363 -33.18 -18.54 6.22
N VAL A 364 -33.39 -18.57 4.92
CA VAL A 364 -32.37 -18.32 3.90
C VAL A 364 -32.85 -17.21 2.97
N MET A 365 -32.16 -16.08 2.98
CA MET A 365 -32.37 -15.00 2.01
C MET A 365 -31.33 -15.14 0.88
N ARG A 366 -31.83 -15.22 -0.36
CA ARG A 366 -31.02 -15.48 -1.55
C ARG A 366 -30.82 -14.21 -2.35
N PHE A 367 -29.58 -13.79 -2.49
CA PHE A 367 -29.20 -12.65 -3.32
C PHE A 367 -28.71 -13.12 -4.70
N LYS A 368 -29.21 -12.44 -5.72
CA LYS A 368 -28.52 -12.35 -7.01
C LYS A 368 -27.87 -10.98 -7.03
N PRO A 369 -26.55 -10.88 -7.04
CA PRO A 369 -25.89 -9.59 -7.29
C PRO A 369 -26.40 -9.06 -8.64
N GLU A 370 -26.95 -7.88 -8.67
CA GLU A 370 -27.21 -7.17 -9.91
C GLU A 370 -25.89 -6.82 -10.54
N ARG A 371 -25.84 -6.72 -11.89
CA ARG A 371 -24.64 -6.24 -12.60
C ARG A 371 -24.40 -4.79 -12.17
N THR A 372 -23.56 -4.57 -11.21
CA THR A 372 -22.97 -3.25 -10.97
C THR A 372 -22.04 -2.95 -12.15
N GLN A 373 -22.28 -1.85 -12.84
CA GLN A 373 -21.25 -1.31 -13.72
C GLN A 373 -20.11 -0.89 -12.82
N SER A 374 -18.91 -1.43 -13.05
CA SER A 374 -17.70 -1.04 -12.34
C SER A 374 -17.53 0.48 -12.36
N TYR A 375 -17.20 1.06 -11.22
CA TYR A 375 -16.86 2.47 -11.12
C TYR A 375 -15.71 2.86 -12.06
N GLY A 376 -14.78 1.95 -12.36
CA GLY A 376 -13.76 2.12 -13.37
C GLY A 376 -14.23 2.04 -14.83
N GLY A 377 -15.41 1.44 -15.11
CA GLY A 377 -15.90 1.25 -16.48
C GLY A 377 -16.70 2.42 -17.06
N THR A 378 -17.28 3.27 -16.23
CA THR A 378 -18.02 4.45 -16.69
C THR A 378 -17.09 5.63 -16.95
N ILE A 379 -15.99 5.70 -16.18
CA ILE A 379 -14.92 6.67 -16.39
C ILE A 379 -14.28 6.45 -17.78
N GLY A 380 -14.02 5.21 -18.20
CA GLY A 380 -13.36 4.94 -19.47
C GLY A 380 -14.11 5.37 -20.75
N LYS A 381 -15.44 5.40 -20.74
CA LYS A 381 -16.20 5.89 -21.91
C LYS A 381 -16.37 7.40 -21.95
N THR A 382 -16.55 8.03 -20.79
CA THR A 382 -16.63 9.49 -20.67
C THR A 382 -15.23 10.12 -20.72
N GLU A 383 -14.23 9.46 -20.15
CA GLU A 383 -12.82 9.87 -20.21
C GLU A 383 -12.21 9.74 -21.60
N GLN A 384 -12.50 8.67 -22.36
CA GLN A 384 -12.05 8.61 -23.75
C GLN A 384 -12.60 9.79 -24.57
N THR A 385 -13.84 10.17 -24.36
CA THR A 385 -14.45 11.34 -25.04
C THR A 385 -13.88 12.67 -24.54
N MET A 386 -13.58 12.79 -23.23
CA MET A 386 -12.96 13.98 -22.64
C MET A 386 -11.47 14.06 -22.95
N ALA A 387 -10.73 12.94 -22.82
CA ALA A 387 -9.32 12.87 -23.20
C ALA A 387 -9.11 13.04 -24.70
N GLU A 388 -10.01 12.54 -25.54
CA GLU A 388 -9.98 12.78 -26.98
C GLU A 388 -10.36 14.22 -27.33
N ARG A 389 -11.36 14.83 -26.70
CA ARG A 389 -11.65 16.27 -26.83
C ARG A 389 -10.48 17.13 -26.34
N TYR A 390 -9.88 16.77 -25.24
CA TYR A 390 -8.70 17.47 -24.69
C TYR A 390 -7.48 17.31 -25.61
N LYS A 391 -7.22 16.11 -26.14
CA LYS A 391 -6.18 15.87 -27.17
C LYS A 391 -6.44 16.68 -28.43
N THR A 392 -7.69 16.80 -28.86
CA THR A 392 -8.06 17.58 -30.05
C THR A 392 -7.91 19.09 -29.79
N LEU A 393 -8.25 19.56 -28.61
CA LEU A 393 -8.06 20.96 -28.19
C LEU A 393 -6.57 21.30 -28.02
N LEU A 394 -5.78 20.39 -27.45
CA LEU A 394 -4.33 20.55 -27.27
C LEU A 394 -3.56 20.40 -28.59
N ALA A 395 -4.00 19.55 -29.50
CA ALA A 395 -3.38 19.39 -30.82
C ALA A 395 -3.55 20.65 -31.70
N ASN A 396 -4.62 21.42 -31.49
CA ASN A 396 -4.88 22.68 -32.21
C ASN A 396 -4.12 23.88 -31.59
N ASP A 397 -3.55 23.75 -30.38
CA ASP A 397 -2.76 24.81 -29.75
C ASP A 397 -1.47 24.24 -29.13
N SER A 398 -0.47 24.05 -30.00
CA SER A 398 0.83 23.51 -29.61
C SER A 398 1.61 24.41 -28.64
N ALA A 399 1.31 25.69 -28.55
CA ALA A 399 1.92 26.63 -27.63
C ALA A 399 1.35 26.44 -26.21
N LEU A 400 0.03 26.30 -26.10
CA LEU A 400 -0.66 26.01 -24.84
C LEU A 400 -0.27 24.63 -24.28
N TYR A 401 -0.09 23.65 -25.16
CA TYR A 401 0.37 22.31 -24.82
C TYR A 401 1.78 22.30 -24.23
N ARG A 402 2.74 22.93 -24.88
CA ARG A 402 4.13 23.04 -24.36
C ARG A 402 4.18 23.83 -23.06
N TYR A 403 3.36 24.85 -22.96
CA TYR A 403 3.30 25.71 -21.79
C TYR A 403 2.71 24.94 -20.58
N ASN A 404 1.63 24.19 -20.75
CA ASN A 404 1.00 23.39 -19.71
C ASN A 404 1.89 22.23 -19.23
N ILE A 405 2.64 21.59 -20.12
CA ILE A 405 3.59 20.53 -19.73
C ILE A 405 4.74 21.09 -18.89
N GLN A 406 5.21 22.30 -19.20
CA GLN A 406 6.37 22.89 -18.55
C GLN A 406 6.05 23.58 -17.22
N PHE A 407 4.81 24.08 -17.04
CA PHE A 407 4.42 24.95 -15.94
C PHE A 407 3.13 24.55 -15.20
N ALA A 408 2.59 23.39 -15.46
CA ALA A 408 1.35 22.95 -14.87
C ALA A 408 1.39 22.98 -13.33
N CYS A 409 0.29 23.33 -12.78
CA CYS A 409 -0.03 23.68 -11.40
C CYS A 409 0.02 25.17 -11.04
N ASN A 410 0.45 26.02 -11.93
CA ASN A 410 0.44 27.47 -11.68
C ASN A 410 -0.34 28.17 -12.81
N ASP A 411 -1.18 29.13 -12.48
CA ASP A 411 -1.82 29.97 -13.48
C ASP A 411 -0.71 30.62 -14.33
N PRO A 412 -0.62 30.33 -15.64
CA PRO A 412 0.45 30.85 -16.48
C PRO A 412 0.43 32.35 -16.63
N THR A 413 -0.75 32.97 -16.37
CA THR A 413 -0.90 34.42 -16.43
C THR A 413 -0.45 35.12 -15.15
N GLU A 414 -0.10 34.37 -14.10
CA GLU A 414 0.29 34.93 -12.81
C GLU A 414 1.79 34.96 -12.62
N ARG A 415 2.27 36.11 -12.18
CA ARG A 415 3.69 36.31 -11.87
C ARG A 415 4.06 35.55 -10.60
N ARG A 416 5.21 34.87 -10.62
CA ARG A 416 5.84 34.27 -9.43
C ARG A 416 6.22 35.37 -8.46
N ARG A 417 5.98 35.14 -7.14
CA ARG A 417 6.22 36.11 -6.07
C ARG A 417 7.09 35.53 -4.96
N PRO A 418 8.36 35.25 -5.21
CA PRO A 418 9.24 34.59 -4.23
C PRO A 418 9.42 35.41 -2.95
N TRP A 419 9.55 36.72 -3.08
CA TRP A 419 9.72 37.60 -1.92
C TRP A 419 8.47 37.72 -1.06
N THR A 420 7.30 37.70 -1.67
CA THR A 420 6.01 37.62 -0.94
C THR A 420 5.93 36.31 -0.16
N ALA A 421 6.31 35.19 -0.76
CA ALA A 421 6.34 33.88 -0.09
C ALA A 421 7.31 33.90 1.11
N ALA A 422 8.49 34.50 0.96
CA ALA A 422 9.45 34.64 2.06
C ALA A 422 8.89 35.52 3.20
N ALA A 423 8.25 36.63 2.86
CA ALA A 423 7.60 37.49 3.85
C ALA A 423 6.44 36.78 4.58
N GLU A 424 5.64 35.98 3.89
CA GLU A 424 4.58 35.18 4.48
C GLU A 424 5.12 34.09 5.42
N VAL A 425 6.18 33.38 5.05
CA VAL A 425 6.83 32.40 5.94
C VAL A 425 7.34 33.09 7.22
N THR A 426 7.98 34.25 7.07
CA THR A 426 8.42 35.05 8.24
C THR A 426 7.23 35.52 9.07
N GLY A 427 6.15 35.95 8.40
CA GLY A 427 4.89 36.37 9.03
C GLY A 427 4.20 35.26 9.81
N ILE A 428 4.17 34.02 9.25
CA ILE A 428 3.64 32.85 9.97
C ILE A 428 4.42 32.61 11.25
N ASN A 429 5.77 32.58 11.19
CA ASN A 429 6.60 32.38 12.36
C ASN A 429 6.37 33.48 13.40
N ALA A 430 6.32 34.74 12.99
CA ALA A 430 6.05 35.86 13.88
C ALA A 430 4.65 35.78 14.51
N PHE A 431 3.65 35.36 13.76
CA PHE A 431 2.26 35.21 14.22
C PHE A 431 2.11 34.07 15.23
N VAL A 432 2.63 32.88 14.92
CA VAL A 432 2.60 31.73 15.84
C VAL A 432 3.37 32.05 17.11
N HIS A 433 4.60 32.57 16.98
CA HIS A 433 5.41 32.99 18.12
C HIS A 433 4.67 34.03 18.97
N GLY A 434 3.96 34.99 18.34
CA GLY A 434 3.15 35.98 19.04
C GLY A 434 2.01 35.34 19.85
N ILE A 435 1.32 34.37 19.30
CA ILE A 435 0.28 33.60 20.02
C ILE A 435 0.89 32.86 21.20
N ASP A 436 1.96 32.10 20.98
CA ASP A 436 2.61 31.28 22.01
C ASP A 436 3.14 32.15 23.16
N ARG A 437 3.71 33.32 22.84
CA ARG A 437 4.30 34.22 23.82
C ARG A 437 3.26 35.04 24.59
N PHE A 438 2.27 35.64 23.90
CA PHE A 438 1.37 36.65 24.45
C PHE A 438 -0.01 36.13 24.83
N ALA A 439 -0.52 35.10 24.14
CA ALA A 439 -1.81 34.51 24.41
C ALA A 439 -1.72 33.23 25.26
N LEU A 440 -0.75 32.33 24.94
CA LEU A 440 -0.58 31.06 25.63
C LEU A 440 0.47 31.11 26.76
N HIS A 441 1.30 32.17 26.79
CA HIS A 441 2.33 32.41 27.80
C HIS A 441 3.35 31.26 27.95
N TYR A 442 3.66 30.55 26.85
CA TYR A 442 4.61 29.44 26.86
C TYR A 442 6.04 29.93 27.17
N GLU A 443 6.75 29.19 28.02
CA GLU A 443 8.12 29.52 28.43
C GLU A 443 9.10 29.46 27.25
N PHE A 444 8.96 28.46 26.36
CA PHE A 444 9.84 28.31 25.18
C PHE A 444 9.75 29.53 24.25
N ALA A 445 8.62 30.25 24.23
CA ALA A 445 8.41 31.41 23.37
C ALA A 445 8.98 32.72 23.96
N LYS A 446 9.62 32.70 25.12
CA LYS A 446 10.24 33.90 25.73
C LYS A 446 11.63 34.23 25.12
N VAL A 447 11.71 34.20 23.81
CA VAL A 447 12.93 34.41 23.03
C VAL A 447 13.48 35.80 23.24
N ASN A 448 14.80 35.89 23.34
CA ASN A 448 15.57 37.13 23.40
C ASN A 448 16.86 37.01 22.57
N PHE A 449 17.54 38.11 22.35
CA PHE A 449 18.74 38.10 21.50
C PHE A 449 19.85 37.17 22.01
N LYS A 450 19.97 36.99 23.33
CA LYS A 450 20.93 36.08 23.94
C LYS A 450 20.56 34.60 23.68
N SER A 451 19.26 34.23 23.74
CA SER A 451 18.82 32.87 23.43
C SER A 451 19.06 32.51 21.96
N ILE A 452 18.81 33.44 21.03
CA ILE A 452 19.10 33.24 19.60
C ILE A 452 20.61 32.99 19.37
N ILE A 453 21.48 33.78 19.98
CA ILE A 453 22.95 33.59 19.86
C ILE A 453 23.33 32.23 20.46
N ASN A 454 22.76 31.83 21.56
CA ASN A 454 23.01 30.52 22.17
C ASN A 454 22.56 29.37 21.27
N ASN A 455 21.41 29.46 20.60
CA ASN A 455 20.93 28.47 19.65
C ASN A 455 21.91 28.25 18.49
N PHE A 456 22.49 29.34 17.97
CA PHE A 456 23.54 29.22 16.95
C PHE A 456 24.85 28.62 17.49
N LYS A 457 25.19 28.83 18.77
CA LYS A 457 26.40 28.28 19.39
C LYS A 457 26.27 26.81 19.78
N ASN A 458 25.12 26.41 20.30
CA ASN A 458 24.91 25.06 20.83
C ASN A 458 24.69 24.02 19.76
N GLY A 459 24.28 24.44 18.53
CA GLY A 459 23.96 23.51 17.45
C GLY A 459 22.72 22.67 17.72
N PHE A 460 22.53 21.63 16.91
CA PHE A 460 21.33 20.79 16.95
C PHE A 460 21.32 19.81 18.12
N VAL A 461 20.15 19.69 18.73
CA VAL A 461 19.82 18.68 19.75
C VAL A 461 18.69 17.79 19.25
N TRP A 462 18.25 16.85 20.09
CA TRP A 462 17.03 16.06 19.88
C TRP A 462 15.94 16.66 20.76
N ASP A 463 14.77 16.89 20.18
CA ASP A 463 13.61 17.41 20.89
C ASP A 463 13.03 16.41 21.90
N ASN A 464 12.20 16.92 22.79
CA ASN A 464 11.56 16.17 23.86
C ASN A 464 10.03 16.24 23.85
N ASP A 465 9.41 16.60 22.74
CA ASP A 465 7.97 16.73 22.61
C ASP A 465 7.23 15.37 22.48
N LYS A 466 5.91 15.42 22.52
CA LYS A 466 5.03 14.25 22.41
C LYS A 466 5.08 13.63 21.00
N PHE A 467 4.70 12.35 20.90
CA PHE A 467 4.66 11.62 19.64
C PHE A 467 3.85 12.34 18.54
N SER A 468 2.65 12.81 18.90
CA SER A 468 1.78 13.54 17.96
C SER A 468 2.33 14.91 17.56
N THR A 469 3.02 15.62 18.46
CA THR A 469 3.66 16.91 18.15
C THR A 469 4.77 16.72 17.13
N ASN A 470 5.75 15.87 17.44
CA ASN A 470 6.92 15.67 16.61
C ASN A 470 6.62 15.02 15.25
N LEU A 471 5.66 14.11 15.19
CA LEU A 471 5.45 13.26 14.01
C LEU A 471 4.16 13.58 13.24
N PHE A 472 3.38 14.59 13.70
CA PHE A 472 2.19 15.07 13.02
C PHE A 472 2.08 16.60 13.01
N ALA A 473 2.21 17.29 14.17
CA ALA A 473 2.02 18.74 14.23
C ALA A 473 3.16 19.49 13.51
N HIS A 474 4.42 19.07 13.64
CA HIS A 474 5.54 19.65 12.89
C HIS A 474 5.39 19.49 11.38
N PRO A 475 5.04 18.31 10.80
CA PRO A 475 4.66 18.17 9.41
C PRO A 475 3.54 19.12 8.97
N TYR A 476 2.50 19.27 9.78
CA TYR A 476 1.42 20.20 9.47
C TYR A 476 1.90 21.66 9.47
N HIS A 477 2.70 22.08 10.46
CA HIS A 477 3.28 23.42 10.51
C HIS A 477 4.16 23.71 9.27
N GLY A 478 5.00 22.75 8.88
CA GLY A 478 5.80 22.83 7.66
C GLY A 478 4.97 22.98 6.38
N SER A 479 3.75 22.42 6.39
CA SER A 479 2.83 22.58 5.26
C SER A 479 2.37 24.03 5.05
N LEU A 480 2.29 24.82 6.11
CA LEU A 480 1.97 26.26 6.00
C LEU A 480 3.09 27.01 5.28
N TYR A 481 4.35 26.75 5.61
CA TYR A 481 5.51 27.35 4.93
C TYR A 481 5.56 26.96 3.44
N TYR A 482 5.37 25.69 3.17
CA TYR A 482 5.32 25.19 1.80
C TYR A 482 4.18 25.81 1.00
N ASN A 483 2.98 25.92 1.60
CA ASN A 483 1.80 26.48 0.97
C ASN A 483 1.87 28.00 0.80
N ALA A 484 2.61 28.73 1.63
CA ALA A 484 2.92 30.14 1.39
C ALA A 484 3.61 30.30 0.03
N ALA A 485 4.59 29.44 -0.27
CA ALA A 485 5.31 29.46 -1.55
C ALA A 485 4.43 29.01 -2.72
N ARG A 486 3.69 27.89 -2.56
CA ARG A 486 2.78 27.38 -3.60
C ARG A 486 1.70 28.41 -3.98
N SER A 487 1.14 29.08 -2.99
CA SER A 487 0.10 30.11 -3.18
C SER A 487 0.62 31.37 -3.86
N ASN A 488 1.92 31.60 -3.83
CA ASN A 488 2.63 32.66 -4.55
C ASN A 488 3.18 32.21 -5.91
N ASN A 489 2.61 31.16 -6.49
CA ASN A 489 2.85 30.67 -7.84
C ASN A 489 4.24 30.05 -8.05
N LEU A 490 4.88 29.52 -7.00
CA LEU A 490 6.10 28.74 -7.11
C LEU A 490 5.79 27.27 -7.41
N SER A 491 6.66 26.62 -8.17
CA SER A 491 6.51 25.17 -8.48
C SER A 491 6.78 24.30 -7.24
N PHE A 492 6.47 23.01 -7.34
CA PHE A 492 6.75 22.03 -6.29
C PHE A 492 8.18 22.16 -5.74
N TRP A 493 9.18 22.06 -6.61
CA TRP A 493 10.58 22.10 -6.21
C TRP A 493 11.05 23.47 -5.74
N GLN A 494 10.45 24.55 -6.25
CA GLN A 494 10.75 25.91 -5.80
C GLN A 494 10.13 26.22 -4.43
N SER A 495 9.09 25.49 -4.03
CA SER A 495 8.42 25.67 -2.73
C SER A 495 9.09 24.88 -1.61
N ALA A 496 9.78 23.79 -1.92
CA ALA A 496 10.46 22.96 -0.93
C ALA A 496 11.48 23.73 -0.04
N PRO A 497 12.33 24.64 -0.57
CA PRO A 497 13.24 25.43 0.25
C PRO A 497 12.55 26.33 1.28
N TYR A 498 11.28 26.72 1.06
CA TYR A 498 10.54 27.56 2.02
C TYR A 498 10.10 26.77 3.24
N ALA A 499 9.77 25.46 3.07
CA ALA A 499 9.51 24.60 4.22
C ALA A 499 10.77 24.44 5.09
N LEU A 500 11.92 24.21 4.47
CA LEU A 500 13.20 24.16 5.20
C LEU A 500 13.56 25.50 5.84
N GLY A 501 13.45 26.60 5.10
CA GLY A 501 13.79 27.94 5.60
C GLY A 501 12.89 28.39 6.76
N GLY A 502 11.59 28.11 6.67
CA GLY A 502 10.62 28.38 7.75
C GLY A 502 10.90 27.55 9.01
N SER A 503 11.22 26.27 8.82
CA SER A 503 11.60 25.39 9.92
C SER A 503 12.90 25.86 10.60
N LEU A 504 13.96 26.12 9.84
CA LEU A 504 15.20 26.63 10.41
C LEU A 504 15.01 27.97 11.12
N MET A 505 14.17 28.86 10.56
CA MET A 505 13.87 30.14 11.21
C MET A 505 13.20 29.92 12.57
N TRP A 506 12.24 28.99 12.65
CA TRP A 506 11.57 28.66 13.91
C TRP A 506 12.56 28.08 14.94
N GLU A 507 13.32 27.09 14.59
CA GLU A 507 14.29 26.41 15.44
C GLU A 507 15.37 27.37 16.03
N PHE A 508 15.88 28.26 15.22
CA PHE A 508 16.94 29.16 15.65
C PHE A 508 16.42 30.42 16.31
N MET A 509 15.22 30.90 15.95
CA MET A 509 14.74 32.22 16.33
C MET A 509 13.36 32.23 17.01
N GLY A 510 12.58 31.14 16.91
CA GLY A 510 11.23 31.02 17.47
C GLY A 510 11.18 30.48 18.88
N GLU A 511 12.24 29.80 19.33
CA GLU A 511 12.30 29.11 20.63
C GLU A 511 13.54 29.48 21.45
N VAL A 512 13.42 29.37 22.77
CA VAL A 512 14.54 29.51 23.69
C VAL A 512 15.42 28.29 23.73
N GLU A 513 14.80 27.12 23.47
CA GLU A 513 15.43 25.80 23.42
C GLU A 513 16.45 25.71 22.26
N PRO A 514 17.49 24.88 22.38
CA PRO A 514 18.40 24.61 21.27
C PRO A 514 17.67 23.97 20.08
N PRO A 515 18.08 24.30 18.83
CA PRO A 515 17.38 23.82 17.64
C PRO A 515 17.36 22.30 17.54
N ALA A 516 16.19 21.72 17.22
CA ALA A 516 15.95 20.28 17.15
C ALA A 516 16.08 19.76 15.72
N ILE A 517 17.00 18.81 15.49
CA ILE A 517 17.21 18.24 14.13
C ILE A 517 16.02 17.41 13.64
N ASN A 518 15.33 16.71 14.52
CA ASN A 518 14.14 15.94 14.17
C ASN A 518 13.00 16.85 13.70
N ASP A 519 12.87 18.05 14.30
CA ASP A 519 11.81 18.99 13.93
C ASP A 519 12.12 19.65 12.58
N VAL A 520 13.38 19.97 12.31
CA VAL A 520 13.78 20.41 10.97
C VAL A 520 13.45 19.34 9.93
N MET A 521 13.70 18.07 10.20
CA MET A 521 13.41 16.98 9.28
C MET A 521 11.90 16.75 9.12
N ALA A 522 11.14 16.66 10.23
CA ALA A 522 9.70 16.44 10.23
C ALA A 522 8.95 17.59 9.56
N THR A 523 9.26 18.82 9.97
CA THR A 523 8.66 20.05 9.42
C THR A 523 8.95 20.21 7.93
N THR A 524 10.19 19.91 7.49
CA THR A 524 10.55 20.06 6.08
C THR A 524 9.94 18.96 5.24
N MET A 525 10.29 17.69 5.46
CA MET A 525 9.88 16.58 4.60
C MET A 525 8.40 16.27 4.72
N GLY A 526 7.89 16.19 5.94
CA GLY A 526 6.47 16.03 6.20
C GLY A 526 5.67 17.24 5.71
N GLY A 527 6.19 18.45 5.91
CA GLY A 527 5.60 19.70 5.44
C GLY A 527 5.47 19.78 3.92
N ILE A 528 6.43 19.31 3.15
CA ILE A 528 6.34 19.21 1.68
C ILE A 528 5.21 18.22 1.31
N CYS A 529 5.14 17.07 1.97
CA CYS A 529 4.12 16.05 1.72
C CYS A 529 2.71 16.57 2.00
N PHE A 530 2.46 17.08 3.21
CA PHE A 530 1.18 17.66 3.59
C PHE A 530 0.85 18.92 2.80
N GLY A 531 1.85 19.76 2.54
CA GLY A 531 1.68 21.02 1.83
C GLY A 531 1.21 20.81 0.39
N GLU A 532 1.86 19.95 -0.37
CA GLU A 532 1.44 19.67 -1.74
C GLU A 532 0.08 18.97 -1.77
N LEU A 533 -0.18 18.03 -0.84
CA LEU A 533 -1.47 17.38 -0.70
C LEU A 533 -2.59 18.40 -0.46
N THR A 534 -2.44 19.24 0.56
CA THR A 534 -3.46 20.26 0.93
C THR A 534 -3.62 21.33 -0.13
N HIS A 535 -2.54 21.72 -0.81
CA HIS A 535 -2.60 22.62 -1.96
C HIS A 535 -3.47 22.05 -3.08
N ARG A 536 -3.28 20.78 -3.42
CA ARG A 536 -4.06 20.13 -4.48
C ARG A 536 -5.50 19.90 -4.10
N ILE A 537 -5.77 19.36 -2.90
CA ILE A 537 -7.14 19.13 -2.43
C ILE A 537 -7.93 20.45 -2.35
N SER A 538 -7.32 21.50 -1.80
CA SER A 538 -7.98 22.81 -1.74
C SER A 538 -8.28 23.36 -3.16
N SER A 539 -7.39 23.16 -4.10
CA SER A 539 -7.60 23.58 -5.50
C SER A 539 -8.77 22.86 -6.17
N LEU A 540 -9.04 21.58 -5.83
CA LEU A 540 -10.18 20.83 -6.35
C LEU A 540 -11.53 21.40 -5.87
N LEU A 541 -11.57 22.00 -4.67
CA LEU A 541 -12.77 22.64 -4.13
C LEU A 541 -13.07 23.99 -4.78
N LEU A 542 -12.02 24.70 -5.21
CA LEU A 542 -12.13 26.05 -5.75
C LEU A 542 -12.83 26.05 -7.12
N ASN A 543 -13.64 27.08 -7.35
CA ASN A 543 -14.27 27.33 -8.64
C ASN A 543 -14.55 28.81 -8.79
N ASP A 544 -13.72 29.49 -9.58
CA ASP A 544 -13.76 30.93 -9.77
C ASP A 544 -15.00 31.44 -10.55
N SER A 545 -15.75 30.54 -11.19
CA SER A 545 -17.03 30.89 -11.85
C SER A 545 -18.23 30.82 -10.90
N SER A 546 -18.12 30.22 -9.73
CA SER A 546 -19.21 30.12 -8.76
C SER A 546 -19.51 31.47 -8.10
N ARG A 547 -20.76 31.68 -7.63
CA ARG A 547 -21.26 32.93 -7.05
C ARG A 547 -22.03 32.67 -5.75
N GLY A 548 -22.22 33.73 -4.95
CA GLY A 548 -23.06 33.69 -3.75
C GLY A 548 -22.57 32.70 -2.68
N PHE A 549 -23.51 32.12 -1.93
CA PHE A 549 -23.22 31.21 -0.81
C PHE A 549 -22.44 29.95 -1.23
N ARG A 550 -22.68 29.43 -2.43
CA ARG A 550 -21.92 28.30 -2.98
C ARG A 550 -20.44 28.64 -3.15
N ARG A 551 -20.11 29.87 -3.54
CA ARG A 551 -18.74 30.37 -3.62
C ARG A 551 -18.11 30.43 -2.23
N PHE A 552 -18.84 31.03 -1.29
CA PHE A 552 -18.40 31.12 0.10
C PHE A 552 -18.04 29.74 0.68
N LEU A 553 -18.91 28.75 0.54
CA LEU A 553 -18.63 27.38 1.04
C LEU A 553 -17.38 26.75 0.41
N ARG A 554 -17.16 26.98 -0.89
CA ARG A 554 -15.96 26.47 -1.58
C ARG A 554 -14.68 27.16 -1.10
N GLU A 555 -14.69 28.48 -0.99
CA GLU A 555 -13.54 29.26 -0.49
C GLU A 555 -13.27 28.94 0.98
N PHE A 556 -14.31 28.83 1.80
CA PHE A 556 -14.17 28.47 3.20
C PHE A 556 -13.61 27.06 3.38
N GLY A 557 -14.15 26.05 2.67
CA GLY A 557 -13.64 24.69 2.71
C GLY A 557 -12.19 24.59 2.20
N ALA A 558 -11.86 25.29 1.11
CA ALA A 558 -10.50 25.36 0.60
C ALA A 558 -9.52 26.02 1.60
N THR A 559 -9.99 27.07 2.31
CA THR A 559 -9.20 27.76 3.34
C THR A 559 -8.96 26.87 4.58
N LEU A 560 -9.94 26.06 4.99
CA LEU A 560 -9.75 25.11 6.10
C LEU A 560 -8.68 24.04 5.77
N ILE A 561 -8.64 23.59 4.51
CA ILE A 561 -7.65 22.60 4.06
C ILE A 561 -6.28 23.24 3.84
N ASN A 562 -6.25 24.43 3.25
CA ASN A 562 -5.03 25.18 2.95
C ASN A 562 -5.17 26.63 3.43
N PRO A 563 -4.86 26.91 4.70
CA PRO A 563 -5.02 28.26 5.28
C PRO A 563 -4.23 29.34 4.52
N MET A 564 -3.00 29.03 4.09
CA MET A 564 -2.17 29.98 3.35
C MET A 564 -2.69 30.24 1.94
N GLY A 565 -3.24 29.22 1.30
CA GLY A 565 -3.96 29.38 0.03
C GLY A 565 -5.18 30.29 0.15
N GLY A 566 -5.99 30.08 1.20
CA GLY A 566 -7.13 30.92 1.53
C GLY A 566 -6.73 32.36 1.83
N PHE A 567 -5.72 32.55 2.69
CA PHE A 567 -5.17 33.87 3.01
C PHE A 567 -4.73 34.62 1.75
N ASN A 568 -3.93 34.00 0.91
CA ASN A 568 -3.47 34.60 -0.36
C ASN A 568 -4.65 34.96 -1.30
N ARG A 569 -5.68 34.12 -1.36
CA ARG A 569 -6.88 34.39 -2.17
C ARG A 569 -7.69 35.57 -1.62
N LEU A 570 -7.73 35.72 -0.29
CA LEU A 570 -8.39 36.86 0.36
C LEU A 570 -7.66 38.17 0.05
N ILE A 571 -6.36 38.25 0.32
CA ILE A 571 -5.59 39.51 0.14
C ILE A 571 -5.40 39.91 -1.33
N THR A 572 -5.40 38.94 -2.26
CA THR A 572 -5.31 39.22 -3.70
C THR A 572 -6.66 39.46 -4.36
N GLY A 573 -7.75 39.35 -3.61
CA GLY A 573 -9.11 39.54 -4.14
C GLY A 573 -9.59 38.36 -5.01
N LYS A 574 -8.86 37.26 -5.11
CA LYS A 574 -9.24 36.07 -5.88
C LYS A 574 -10.47 35.38 -5.27
N ALA A 575 -10.67 35.47 -3.94
CA ALA A 575 -11.79 34.85 -3.25
C ALA A 575 -13.16 35.34 -3.74
N TRP A 576 -13.26 36.61 -4.21
CA TRP A 576 -14.51 37.21 -4.69
C TRP A 576 -14.51 37.59 -6.16
N ARG A 577 -13.36 37.55 -6.85
CA ARG A 577 -13.31 37.85 -8.29
C ARG A 577 -13.92 36.70 -9.07
N VAL A 578 -15.05 36.99 -9.75
CA VAL A 578 -15.68 36.02 -10.63
C VAL A 578 -14.98 36.03 -11.98
N ARG A 579 -14.55 34.87 -12.45
CA ARG A 579 -13.93 34.64 -13.77
C ARG A 579 -14.87 33.82 -14.64
N ASN A 580 -14.78 33.97 -15.96
CA ASN A 580 -15.53 33.13 -16.91
C ASN A 580 -15.07 31.67 -16.88
N GLU A 581 -15.93 30.74 -17.33
CA GLU A 581 -15.68 29.32 -17.33
C GLU A 581 -14.38 28.89 -18.04
N TYR A 582 -13.88 29.71 -18.96
CA TYR A 582 -12.64 29.52 -19.70
C TYR A 582 -11.38 29.42 -18.78
N HIS A 583 -11.43 29.95 -17.57
CA HIS A 583 -10.35 29.92 -16.59
C HIS A 583 -10.44 28.72 -15.62
N LYS A 584 -11.34 27.78 -15.87
CA LYS A 584 -11.46 26.54 -15.10
C LYS A 584 -10.36 25.53 -15.37
N TYR A 585 -9.52 25.74 -16.37
CA TYR A 585 -8.47 24.81 -16.76
C TYR A 585 -7.23 24.91 -15.85
N HIS A 586 -7.45 24.70 -14.57
CA HIS A 586 -6.37 24.23 -13.74
C HIS A 586 -6.16 22.74 -14.01
N ASP A 587 -4.94 22.29 -14.14
CA ASP A 587 -4.56 20.90 -14.42
C ASP A 587 -5.16 19.86 -13.46
N TYR A 588 -5.77 20.30 -12.39
CA TYR A 588 -6.39 19.48 -11.36
C TYR A 588 -7.81 19.02 -11.67
N GLU A 589 -8.51 19.68 -12.57
CA GLU A 589 -9.90 19.34 -12.88
C GLU A 589 -10.04 18.23 -13.92
N THR A 590 -8.96 17.84 -14.56
CA THR A 590 -8.94 16.88 -15.68
C THR A 590 -8.47 15.49 -15.30
N LEU A 591 -7.90 15.30 -14.11
CA LEU A 591 -7.41 14.00 -13.64
C LEU A 591 -8.52 13.25 -12.88
N PRO A 592 -8.56 11.92 -12.99
CA PRO A 592 -9.53 11.11 -12.27
C PRO A 592 -9.38 11.27 -10.77
N ILE A 593 -10.52 11.26 -10.09
CA ILE A 593 -10.60 11.37 -8.62
C ILE A 593 -11.46 10.21 -8.13
N ASP A 594 -10.94 9.44 -7.18
CA ASP A 594 -11.69 8.46 -6.39
C ASP A 594 -11.75 8.99 -4.95
N LEU A 595 -12.90 9.53 -4.56
CA LEU A 595 -13.16 10.01 -3.20
C LEU A 595 -14.25 9.16 -2.59
N SER A 596 -13.96 8.57 -1.44
CA SER A 596 -14.95 7.85 -0.67
C SER A 596 -14.86 8.16 0.83
N ILE A 597 -16.01 8.10 1.47
CA ILE A 597 -16.14 8.26 2.92
C ILE A 597 -16.86 7.04 3.45
N SER A 598 -16.21 6.35 4.39
CA SER A 598 -16.75 5.17 5.05
C SER A 598 -16.98 5.46 6.53
N SER A 599 -18.11 5.03 7.07
CA SER A 599 -18.41 5.16 8.50
C SER A 599 -19.15 3.94 9.00
N GLY A 600 -18.90 3.57 10.25
CA GLY A 600 -19.50 2.40 10.84
C GLY A 600 -18.96 2.06 12.23
N ILE A 601 -18.96 0.79 12.54
CA ILE A 601 -18.49 0.23 13.81
C ILE A 601 -17.12 -0.40 13.60
N ARG A 602 -16.20 -0.07 14.48
CA ARG A 602 -14.88 -0.65 14.61
C ARG A 602 -14.81 -1.50 15.86
N TYR A 603 -14.27 -2.70 15.72
CA TYR A 603 -13.90 -3.56 16.83
C TYR A 603 -12.38 -3.69 16.88
N LEU A 604 -11.74 -3.38 17.99
CA LEU A 604 -10.31 -3.57 18.22
C LEU A 604 -10.11 -4.60 19.33
N ALA A 605 -9.44 -5.71 19.02
CA ALA A 605 -9.22 -6.82 19.92
C ALA A 605 -8.16 -6.49 20.98
N ASP A 606 -8.37 -6.97 22.20
CA ASP A 606 -7.39 -6.89 23.27
C ASP A 606 -6.41 -8.07 23.15
N ASN A 607 -5.15 -7.77 22.83
CA ASN A 607 -4.05 -8.73 22.83
C ASN A 607 -4.32 -9.99 21.98
N GLY A 608 -4.90 -9.83 20.81
CA GLY A 608 -5.24 -10.91 19.87
C GLY A 608 -6.40 -11.83 20.30
N ALA A 609 -7.06 -11.54 21.41
CA ALA A 609 -8.23 -12.30 21.85
C ALA A 609 -9.45 -11.97 20.99
N MET A 610 -10.01 -12.99 20.32
CA MET A 610 -11.01 -12.84 19.24
C MET A 610 -12.28 -12.09 19.65
N PHE A 611 -12.70 -12.18 20.90
CA PHE A 611 -13.95 -11.56 21.39
C PHE A 611 -13.73 -10.69 22.66
N ARG A 612 -12.48 -10.35 22.94
CA ARG A 612 -12.13 -9.41 24.00
C ARG A 612 -11.53 -8.18 23.37
N GLY A 613 -12.27 -7.11 23.39
CA GLY A 613 -11.84 -5.87 22.76
C GLY A 613 -12.81 -4.74 23.03
N ASP A 614 -12.60 -3.64 22.35
CA ASP A 614 -13.40 -2.43 22.46
C ASP A 614 -14.12 -2.11 21.15
N TYR A 615 -15.33 -1.53 21.25
CA TYR A 615 -16.15 -1.13 20.13
C TYR A 615 -16.17 0.39 20.01
N ASN A 616 -15.85 0.89 18.85
CA ASN A 616 -15.80 2.31 18.58
C ASN A 616 -16.53 2.63 17.28
N ALA A 617 -16.99 3.87 17.12
CA ALA A 617 -17.41 4.37 15.81
C ALA A 617 -16.17 4.89 15.06
N PHE A 618 -16.13 4.64 13.76
CA PHE A 618 -15.04 5.14 12.90
C PHE A 618 -15.56 5.97 11.73
N LEU A 619 -14.70 6.85 11.26
CA LEU A 619 -14.80 7.55 9.98
C LEU A 619 -13.51 7.33 9.20
N ASN A 620 -13.61 6.82 7.98
CA ASN A 620 -12.47 6.70 7.07
C ASN A 620 -12.71 7.55 5.83
N ILE A 621 -11.73 8.39 5.48
CA ILE A 621 -11.72 9.22 4.28
C ILE A 621 -10.63 8.67 3.37
N PHE A 622 -11.01 8.25 2.19
CA PHE A 622 -10.08 7.83 1.15
C PHE A 622 -10.19 8.74 -0.06
N LEU A 623 -9.05 9.25 -0.51
CA LEU A 623 -8.92 10.06 -1.72
C LEU A 623 -7.75 9.53 -2.55
N GLU A 624 -8.00 9.18 -3.79
CA GLU A 624 -6.96 8.92 -4.77
C GLU A 624 -7.15 9.89 -5.95
N TYR A 625 -6.09 10.61 -6.28
CA TYR A 625 -6.07 11.62 -7.33
C TYR A 625 -5.08 11.23 -8.42
N GLY A 626 -5.49 11.36 -9.68
CA GLY A 626 -4.70 11.04 -10.84
C GLY A 626 -4.76 9.55 -11.21
N ASP A 627 -4.27 9.23 -12.39
CA ASP A 627 -4.08 7.85 -12.83
C ASP A 627 -2.60 7.46 -12.60
N PRO A 628 -2.34 6.50 -11.69
CA PRO A 628 -0.97 6.09 -11.41
C PRO A 628 -0.24 5.50 -12.62
N LEU A 629 -0.98 5.06 -13.64
CA LEU A 629 -0.47 4.40 -14.84
C LEU A 629 -0.57 5.28 -16.11
N ASN A 630 -0.86 6.58 -15.92
CA ASN A 630 -0.90 7.52 -17.04
C ASN A 630 0.53 7.85 -17.51
N GLU A 631 0.77 7.71 -18.81
CA GLU A 631 2.07 7.94 -19.44
C GLU A 631 2.37 9.43 -19.69
N LEU A 632 1.35 10.27 -19.66
CA LEU A 632 1.44 11.68 -20.07
C LEU A 632 1.81 12.62 -18.92
N THR A 633 1.74 12.17 -17.68
CA THR A 633 1.97 13.01 -16.50
C THR A 633 3.26 12.60 -15.79
N THR A 634 4.19 13.55 -15.66
CA THR A 634 5.53 13.32 -15.06
C THR A 634 5.84 14.29 -13.92
N LYS A 635 4.83 15.06 -13.46
CA LYS A 635 5.04 16.09 -12.45
C LYS A 635 4.87 15.52 -11.04
N PRO A 636 5.59 16.07 -10.06
CA PRO A 636 5.39 15.67 -8.68
C PRO A 636 3.91 15.81 -8.26
N TYR A 637 3.38 14.78 -7.61
CA TYR A 637 1.99 14.70 -7.12
C TYR A 637 0.89 14.79 -8.18
N ASP A 638 1.18 14.52 -9.45
CA ASP A 638 0.16 14.25 -10.46
C ASP A 638 -0.59 12.92 -10.20
N PHE A 639 -0.03 12.10 -9.34
CA PHE A 639 -0.69 11.01 -8.66
C PHE A 639 -0.39 11.08 -7.17
N PHE A 640 -1.43 11.05 -6.34
CA PHE A 640 -1.31 10.90 -4.90
C PHE A 640 -2.52 10.18 -4.31
N SER A 641 -2.35 9.60 -3.12
CA SER A 641 -3.44 9.06 -2.32
C SER A 641 -3.35 9.55 -0.89
N LEU A 642 -4.51 9.75 -0.28
CA LEU A 642 -4.71 10.03 1.13
C LEU A 642 -5.70 9.02 1.69
N GLU A 643 -5.35 8.41 2.81
CA GLU A 643 -6.28 7.67 3.64
C GLU A 643 -6.15 8.18 5.07
N ALA A 644 -7.27 8.56 5.68
CA ALA A 644 -7.31 9.07 7.05
C ALA A 644 -8.43 8.38 7.83
N MET A 645 -8.06 7.71 8.92
CA MET A 645 -8.97 7.00 9.80
C MET A 645 -9.11 7.71 11.14
N PHE A 646 -10.35 8.03 11.52
CA PHE A 646 -10.70 8.71 12.74
C PHE A 646 -11.52 7.80 13.66
N GLY A 647 -11.17 7.78 14.94
CA GLY A 647 -12.01 7.23 16.02
C GLY A 647 -12.96 8.31 16.53
N LEU A 648 -14.27 8.09 16.39
CA LEU A 648 -15.28 9.11 16.77
C LEU A 648 -15.77 9.00 18.21
N VAL A 649 -15.70 7.82 18.79
CA VAL A 649 -16.20 7.52 20.14
C VAL A 649 -15.28 6.48 20.77
N GLY A 650 -15.04 6.57 22.08
CA GLY A 650 -14.23 5.61 22.82
C GLY A 650 -12.92 6.21 23.37
N GLU A 651 -12.05 5.37 23.91
CA GLU A 651 -10.76 5.77 24.51
C GLU A 651 -9.61 5.78 23.49
N GLN A 652 -9.85 5.43 22.22
CA GLN A 652 -8.83 5.44 21.18
C GLN A 652 -8.55 6.86 20.66
N PRO A 653 -7.35 7.14 20.11
CA PRO A 653 -7.02 8.46 19.58
C PRO A 653 -8.01 8.92 18.52
N LEU A 654 -8.25 10.23 18.42
CA LEU A 654 -9.09 10.80 17.36
C LEU A 654 -8.54 10.46 15.97
N ILE A 655 -7.22 10.50 15.79
CA ILE A 655 -6.54 10.13 14.56
C ILE A 655 -5.87 8.78 14.79
N ASN A 656 -6.42 7.72 14.23
CA ASN A 656 -5.88 6.36 14.37
C ASN A 656 -4.84 6.05 13.31
N ALA A 657 -5.05 6.52 12.07
CA ALA A 657 -4.10 6.34 10.99
C ALA A 657 -4.22 7.46 9.96
N ILE A 658 -3.09 7.85 9.40
CA ILE A 658 -2.99 8.70 8.19
C ILE A 658 -1.94 8.09 7.27
N HIS A 659 -2.32 7.90 6.02
CA HIS A 659 -1.43 7.42 4.96
C HIS A 659 -1.47 8.38 3.80
N ILE A 660 -0.32 8.94 3.46
CA ILE A 660 -0.14 9.79 2.30
C ILE A 660 0.93 9.17 1.41
N LEU A 661 0.61 9.07 0.15
CA LEU A 661 1.51 8.63 -0.92
C LEU A 661 1.47 9.69 -2.02
N GLY A 662 2.62 10.26 -2.37
CA GLY A 662 2.76 11.19 -3.48
C GLY A 662 3.81 10.72 -4.48
N ARG A 663 3.48 10.66 -5.77
CA ARG A 663 4.45 10.35 -6.81
C ARG A 663 5.31 11.58 -7.10
N LEU A 664 6.62 11.45 -6.93
CA LEU A 664 7.59 12.50 -7.28
C LEU A 664 8.02 12.43 -8.74
N TRP A 665 8.14 11.20 -9.25
CA TRP A 665 8.52 10.91 -10.62
C TRP A 665 7.97 9.53 -11.04
N GLY A 666 7.71 9.33 -12.32
CA GLY A 666 7.28 8.05 -12.86
C GLY A 666 7.66 7.88 -14.32
N ALA A 667 7.91 6.63 -14.68
CA ALA A 667 8.18 6.24 -16.06
C ALA A 667 7.42 4.94 -16.39
N PRO A 668 6.74 4.88 -17.56
CA PRO A 668 6.10 3.66 -18.00
C PRO A 668 7.16 2.62 -18.36
N VAL A 669 7.05 1.42 -17.80
CA VAL A 669 7.88 0.26 -18.15
C VAL A 669 7.24 -0.52 -19.27
N PHE A 670 5.93 -0.66 -19.22
CA PHE A 670 5.14 -1.33 -20.24
C PHE A 670 3.77 -0.69 -20.36
N SER A 671 3.35 -0.44 -21.60
CA SER A 671 2.03 0.09 -21.90
C SER A 671 1.38 -0.72 -23.01
N GLY A 672 0.38 -1.50 -22.64
CA GLY A 672 -0.44 -2.29 -23.55
C GLY A 672 -1.92 -2.11 -23.23
N LYS A 673 -2.79 -2.57 -24.13
CA LYS A 673 -4.25 -2.40 -24.02
C LYS A 673 -4.83 -3.01 -22.73
N ASN A 674 -4.32 -4.17 -22.30
CA ASN A 674 -4.84 -4.90 -21.13
C ASN A 674 -3.83 -5.05 -19.99
N PHE A 675 -2.59 -4.57 -20.20
CA PHE A 675 -1.53 -4.65 -19.19
C PHE A 675 -0.70 -3.39 -19.23
N LYS A 676 -0.51 -2.78 -18.08
CA LYS A 676 0.34 -1.61 -17.88
C LYS A 676 1.26 -1.84 -16.69
N ALA A 677 2.49 -1.35 -16.78
CA ALA A 677 3.44 -1.35 -15.67
C ALA A 677 4.21 -0.04 -15.65
N GLN A 678 4.38 0.52 -14.49
CA GLN A 678 5.08 1.78 -14.26
C GLN A 678 6.07 1.64 -13.11
N LEU A 679 7.24 2.25 -13.27
CA LEU A 679 8.21 2.47 -12.20
C LEU A 679 8.14 3.94 -11.76
N GLY A 680 8.31 4.20 -10.48
CA GLY A 680 8.29 5.58 -9.97
C GLY A 680 9.10 5.77 -8.72
N LEU A 681 9.30 7.03 -8.38
CA LEU A 681 9.82 7.49 -7.10
C LEU A 681 8.68 8.14 -6.34
N PHE A 682 8.49 7.74 -5.08
CA PHE A 682 7.36 8.14 -4.26
C PHE A 682 7.83 8.70 -2.92
N GLN A 683 7.09 9.68 -2.44
CA GLN A 683 7.19 10.20 -1.08
C GLN A 683 6.05 9.64 -0.25
N PHE A 684 6.34 9.31 1.01
CA PHE A 684 5.35 8.76 1.94
C PHE A 684 5.32 9.57 3.22
N PHE A 685 4.13 9.61 3.80
CA PHE A 685 3.91 9.95 5.20
C PHE A 685 2.90 8.94 5.75
N ASN A 686 3.29 8.20 6.78
CA ASN A 686 2.42 7.26 7.46
C ASN A 686 2.46 7.49 8.97
N TYR A 687 1.30 7.46 9.56
CA TYR A 687 1.10 7.64 10.98
C TYR A 687 0.07 6.60 11.46
N TYR A 688 0.47 5.80 12.43
CA TYR A 688 -0.40 4.87 13.14
C TYR A 688 -0.31 5.17 14.63
N ASP A 689 -1.45 5.32 15.28
CA ASP A 689 -1.53 5.52 16.71
C ASP A 689 -2.69 4.76 17.32
N SER A 690 -2.45 4.18 18.50
CA SER A 690 -3.48 3.52 19.29
C SER A 690 -3.21 3.70 20.76
N ASP A 691 -4.28 3.70 21.55
CA ASP A 691 -4.25 3.66 23.00
C ASP A 691 -4.54 2.24 23.53
N PRO A 692 -4.29 1.96 24.82
CA PRO A 692 -4.63 0.67 25.40
C PRO A 692 -6.09 0.33 25.22
N VAL A 693 -6.38 -0.90 24.79
CA VAL A 693 -7.76 -1.37 24.50
C VAL A 693 -8.60 -1.46 25.77
N LYS A 694 -7.98 -1.73 26.93
CA LYS A 694 -8.65 -1.77 28.22
C LYS A 694 -8.16 -0.70 29.15
N ARG A 695 -9.07 -0.11 29.88
CA ARG A 695 -8.78 0.80 31.00
C ARG A 695 -7.84 0.12 32.00
N GLY A 696 -6.68 0.74 32.27
CA GLY A 696 -5.65 0.20 33.16
C GLY A 696 -4.66 -0.78 32.49
N SER A 697 -4.83 -1.17 31.24
CA SER A 697 -3.78 -1.81 30.45
C SER A 697 -2.70 -0.80 30.12
N LYS A 698 -1.44 -1.22 30.24
CA LYS A 698 -0.29 -0.41 29.80
C LYS A 698 0.17 -0.77 28.37
N GLN A 699 -0.42 -1.80 27.79
CA GLN A 699 0.01 -2.30 26.50
C GLN A 699 -0.70 -1.55 25.37
N ILE A 700 0.07 -0.79 24.61
CA ILE A 700 -0.36 -0.15 23.37
C ILE A 700 -0.19 -1.15 22.23
N PRO A 701 -1.25 -1.50 21.49
CA PRO A 701 -1.20 -2.50 20.43
C PRO A 701 -0.22 -2.16 19.32
N TYR A 702 -0.29 -0.93 18.82
CA TYR A 702 0.59 -0.43 17.76
C TYR A 702 0.79 1.09 17.90
N ARG A 703 1.97 1.56 17.58
CA ARG A 703 2.31 2.98 17.41
C ARG A 703 3.56 3.06 16.55
N ILE A 704 3.45 3.65 15.38
CA ILE A 704 4.57 3.88 14.49
C ILE A 704 4.29 5.06 13.55
N SER A 705 5.32 5.81 13.21
CA SER A 705 5.23 6.85 12.19
C SER A 705 6.41 6.78 11.23
N GLU A 706 6.14 7.17 10.01
CA GLU A 706 7.08 7.39 8.92
C GLU A 706 6.87 8.84 8.46
N ALA A 707 7.46 9.79 9.19
CA ALA A 707 7.22 11.22 8.99
C ALA A 707 8.01 11.80 7.81
N ALA A 708 9.16 11.23 7.50
CA ALA A 708 10.00 11.64 6.37
C ALA A 708 10.53 10.41 5.66
N SER A 709 9.97 10.08 4.49
CA SER A 709 10.43 8.94 3.72
C SER A 709 10.22 9.09 2.21
N VAL A 710 11.10 8.42 1.48
CA VAL A 710 11.11 8.43 0.02
C VAL A 710 11.61 7.07 -0.48
N GLY A 711 11.07 6.61 -1.59
CA GLY A 711 11.55 5.37 -2.18
C GLY A 711 10.93 4.98 -3.52
N PRO A 712 11.53 4.00 -4.21
CA PRO A 712 11.01 3.48 -5.47
C PRO A 712 9.73 2.67 -5.28
N GLY A 713 8.92 2.62 -6.33
CA GLY A 713 7.74 1.78 -6.39
C GLY A 713 7.45 1.28 -7.80
N VAL A 714 6.79 0.13 -7.85
CA VAL A 714 6.32 -0.50 -9.10
C VAL A 714 4.81 -0.64 -9.02
N LEU A 715 4.15 -0.19 -10.09
CA LEU A 715 2.71 -0.30 -10.25
C LEU A 715 2.41 -1.16 -11.46
N ILE A 716 1.53 -2.12 -11.30
CA ILE A 716 1.14 -3.06 -12.34
C ILE A 716 -0.39 -3.12 -12.38
N SER A 717 -0.97 -3.04 -13.57
CA SER A 717 -2.41 -3.19 -13.74
C SER A 717 -2.74 -4.08 -14.92
N PHE A 718 -3.69 -4.98 -14.69
CA PHE A 718 -4.34 -5.78 -15.70
C PHE A 718 -5.81 -5.34 -15.80
N GLN A 719 -6.30 -5.18 -17.02
CA GLN A 719 -7.66 -4.74 -17.30
C GLN A 719 -8.41 -5.78 -18.13
N ASN A 720 -9.74 -5.82 -17.99
CA ASN A 720 -10.65 -6.64 -18.80
C ASN A 720 -10.33 -8.16 -18.79
N MET A 721 -10.12 -8.71 -17.61
CA MET A 721 -9.75 -10.12 -17.46
C MET A 721 -10.97 -11.05 -17.23
N GLY A 722 -12.02 -10.84 -17.96
CA GLY A 722 -13.19 -11.73 -17.97
C GLY A 722 -14.15 -11.56 -16.79
N GLY A 723 -13.80 -11.93 -15.59
CA GLY A 723 -14.63 -11.74 -14.37
C GLY A 723 -14.15 -10.60 -13.49
N LEU A 724 -12.90 -10.18 -13.70
CA LEU A 724 -12.28 -9.03 -13.08
C LEU A 724 -12.26 -7.87 -14.08
N THR A 725 -12.74 -6.71 -13.67
CA THR A 725 -12.62 -5.49 -14.43
C THR A 725 -11.19 -4.98 -14.39
N ARG A 726 -10.60 -5.01 -13.20
CA ARG A 726 -9.24 -4.54 -12.93
C ARG A 726 -8.58 -5.40 -11.86
N LEU A 727 -7.32 -5.73 -12.09
CA LEU A 727 -6.40 -6.23 -11.10
C LEU A 727 -5.22 -5.27 -11.06
N GLU A 728 -4.94 -4.72 -9.90
CA GLU A 728 -3.83 -3.79 -9.73
C GLU A 728 -2.95 -4.24 -8.57
N GLN A 729 -1.64 -4.18 -8.81
CA GLN A 729 -0.63 -4.47 -7.81
C GLN A 729 0.30 -3.28 -7.70
N ARG A 730 0.45 -2.74 -6.50
CA ARG A 730 1.43 -1.70 -6.17
C ARG A 730 2.41 -2.26 -5.15
N VAL A 731 3.68 -2.01 -5.35
CA VAL A 731 4.76 -2.41 -4.44
C VAL A 731 5.71 -1.24 -4.27
N PHE A 732 5.98 -0.88 -3.03
CA PHE A 732 6.86 0.22 -2.67
C PHE A 732 7.90 -0.24 -1.68
N LEU A 733 9.13 0.25 -1.86
CA LEU A 733 10.20 0.17 -0.87
C LEU A 733 10.60 1.60 -0.54
N SER A 734 10.52 2.01 0.72
CA SER A 734 10.96 3.35 1.11
C SER A 734 12.03 3.33 2.19
N GLY A 735 12.97 4.27 2.09
CA GLY A 735 13.89 4.61 3.14
C GLY A 735 13.26 5.62 4.07
N ILE A 736 13.20 5.31 5.36
CA ILE A 736 12.68 6.18 6.40
C ILE A 736 13.84 6.97 6.98
N LEU A 737 13.85 8.27 6.70
CA LEU A 737 14.83 9.20 7.27
C LEU A 737 14.49 9.55 8.70
N LEU A 738 13.20 9.82 8.97
CA LEU A 738 12.65 10.09 10.27
C LEU A 738 11.36 9.31 10.47
N GLY A 739 11.34 8.49 11.50
CA GLY A 739 10.17 7.78 12.00
C GLY A 739 10.16 7.73 13.52
N GLY A 740 9.05 7.34 14.08
CA GLY A 740 8.87 7.12 15.51
C GLY A 740 8.21 5.79 15.80
N THR A 741 8.57 5.18 16.93
CA THR A 741 8.00 3.90 17.37
C THR A 741 7.76 3.89 18.86
N LYS A 742 6.78 3.10 19.32
CA LYS A 742 6.48 2.92 20.73
C LYS A 742 7.71 2.48 21.52
N SER A 743 7.91 3.12 22.69
CA SER A 743 8.82 2.71 23.74
C SER A 743 8.02 2.06 24.88
N ASP A 744 8.33 0.83 25.27
CA ASP A 744 7.51 0.06 26.21
C ASP A 744 7.93 0.22 27.66
N TYR A 745 9.20 0.52 27.92
CA TYR A 745 9.77 0.63 29.26
C TYR A 745 9.99 2.09 29.69
N TYR A 746 10.23 2.97 28.74
CA TYR A 746 10.35 4.40 28.96
C TYR A 746 8.99 5.06 28.75
N ASN A 747 8.45 5.64 29.80
CA ASN A 747 7.19 6.38 29.76
C ASN A 747 7.29 7.57 30.72
N VAL A 748 7.69 8.72 30.19
CA VAL A 748 7.84 9.96 30.96
C VAL A 748 6.96 11.01 30.29
N ILE A 749 5.88 11.40 30.96
CA ILE A 749 5.00 12.52 30.57
C ILE A 749 4.53 12.42 29.09
N ASP A 750 3.90 11.31 28.70
CA ASP A 750 3.42 11.02 27.33
C ASP A 750 4.53 11.01 26.26
N ARG A 751 5.77 10.80 26.63
CA ARG A 751 6.95 10.68 25.74
C ARG A 751 7.39 9.24 25.59
N ASP A 752 6.45 8.35 25.43
CA ASP A 752 6.63 6.91 25.41
C ASP A 752 6.97 6.37 24.02
N TYR A 753 7.87 7.03 23.29
CA TYR A 753 8.30 6.65 21.96
C TYR A 753 9.79 6.91 21.74
N SER A 754 10.33 6.30 20.70
CA SER A 754 11.71 6.48 20.25
C SER A 754 11.71 6.91 18.79
N MET A 755 12.56 7.89 18.47
CA MET A 755 12.82 8.28 17.08
C MET A 755 13.87 7.37 16.44
N GLY A 756 13.78 7.18 15.15
CA GLY A 756 14.70 6.34 14.41
C GLY A 756 14.63 6.54 12.90
N SER A 757 15.54 5.86 12.23
CA SER A 757 15.55 5.70 10.78
C SER A 757 15.40 4.23 10.42
N GLY A 758 15.01 3.93 9.19
CA GLY A 758 14.80 2.55 8.79
C GLY A 758 14.32 2.40 7.37
N PHE A 759 13.50 1.41 7.17
CA PHE A 759 12.87 1.18 5.87
C PHE A 759 11.45 0.64 6.04
N SER A 760 10.65 0.79 5.00
CA SER A 760 9.35 0.16 4.93
C SER A 760 9.11 -0.49 3.58
N VAL A 761 8.28 -1.53 3.59
CA VAL A 761 7.81 -2.21 2.38
C VAL A 761 6.30 -2.16 2.41
N LYS A 762 5.69 -1.61 1.37
CA LYS A 762 4.24 -1.46 1.28
C LYS A 762 3.70 -2.10 0.03
N THR A 763 2.57 -2.76 0.16
CA THR A 763 1.92 -3.37 -0.99
C THR A 763 0.43 -3.11 -0.96
N LYS A 764 -0.13 -2.87 -2.14
CA LYS A 764 -1.58 -2.76 -2.34
C LYS A 764 -1.97 -3.65 -3.51
N THR A 765 -2.82 -4.63 -3.24
CA THR A 765 -3.48 -5.46 -4.25
C THR A 765 -4.93 -5.04 -4.36
N LEU A 766 -5.37 -4.61 -5.52
CA LEU A 766 -6.76 -4.26 -5.80
C LEU A 766 -7.34 -5.25 -6.83
N MET A 767 -8.45 -5.85 -6.50
CA MET A 767 -9.25 -6.70 -7.37
C MET A 767 -10.64 -6.12 -7.49
N GLU A 768 -11.00 -5.71 -8.67
CA GLU A 768 -12.33 -5.17 -8.97
C GLU A 768 -13.13 -6.21 -9.77
N PHE A 769 -14.28 -6.59 -9.24
CA PHE A 769 -15.14 -7.63 -9.80
C PHE A 769 -16.35 -7.00 -10.48
N HIS A 770 -16.75 -7.52 -11.62
CA HIS A 770 -17.95 -7.02 -12.34
C HIS A 770 -19.26 -7.07 -11.53
N LYS A 771 -19.33 -7.91 -10.49
CA LYS A 771 -20.60 -8.19 -9.78
C LYS A 771 -20.52 -8.15 -8.26
N PHE A 772 -19.33 -8.10 -7.69
CA PHE A 772 -19.12 -8.29 -6.25
C PHE A 772 -18.45 -7.08 -5.58
N GLY A 773 -18.32 -5.96 -6.32
CA GLY A 773 -17.58 -4.83 -5.82
C GLY A 773 -16.06 -5.04 -5.90
N ARG A 774 -15.30 -4.59 -4.91
CA ARG A 774 -13.85 -4.65 -4.91
C ARG A 774 -13.28 -5.30 -3.65
N PHE A 775 -12.19 -6.00 -3.83
CA PHE A 775 -11.39 -6.56 -2.76
C PHE A 775 -10.00 -5.94 -2.81
N ILE A 776 -9.58 -5.37 -1.69
CA ILE A 776 -8.29 -4.69 -1.56
C ILE A 776 -7.53 -5.35 -0.42
N VAL A 777 -6.23 -5.56 -0.60
CA VAL A 777 -5.34 -5.98 0.49
C VAL A 777 -4.18 -5.01 0.55
N HIS A 778 -4.06 -4.33 1.67
CA HIS A 778 -2.84 -3.60 2.03
C HIS A 778 -1.98 -4.49 2.91
N SER A 779 -0.67 -4.46 2.68
CA SER A 779 0.28 -5.11 3.58
C SER A 779 1.50 -4.20 3.70
N ASP A 780 1.74 -3.73 4.91
CA ASP A 780 2.78 -2.77 5.22
C ASP A 780 3.71 -3.36 6.28
N PHE A 781 4.98 -3.32 6.00
CA PHE A 781 6.03 -3.71 6.93
C PHE A 781 6.95 -2.52 7.19
N TYR A 782 7.17 -2.21 8.44
CA TYR A 782 8.06 -1.15 8.90
C TYR A 782 9.16 -1.74 9.76
N HIS A 783 10.39 -1.28 9.53
CA HIS A 783 11.54 -1.57 10.38
C HIS A 783 12.25 -0.28 10.76
N LEU A 784 12.36 0.00 12.06
CA LEU A 784 12.99 1.19 12.57
C LEU A 784 14.15 0.82 13.50
N TYR A 785 15.31 1.46 13.26
CA TYR A 785 16.46 1.49 14.14
C TYR A 785 16.40 2.77 14.97
N THR A 786 16.26 2.66 16.28
CA THR A 786 16.23 3.86 17.13
C THR A 786 17.61 4.51 17.19
N TRP A 787 17.67 5.83 17.06
CA TRP A 787 18.94 6.54 16.98
C TRP A 787 19.71 6.53 18.30
N LYS A 788 19.02 6.85 19.37
CA LYS A 788 19.54 6.85 20.75
C LYS A 788 18.53 6.17 21.66
N GLY A 789 18.90 5.95 22.88
CA GLY A 789 18.03 5.51 23.94
C GLY A 789 18.75 5.73 25.26
N TYR A 790 17.98 5.79 26.34
CA TYR A 790 18.54 5.92 27.65
C TYR A 790 19.01 4.58 28.20
N ASN A 791 20.19 4.58 28.88
CA ASN A 791 20.61 3.48 29.73
C ASN A 791 19.90 3.65 31.08
N LYS A 792 19.48 2.52 31.68
CA LYS A 792 18.75 2.49 32.95
C LYS A 792 19.43 3.30 34.07
N GLU A 793 20.76 3.20 34.16
CA GLU A 793 21.58 3.93 35.13
C GLU A 793 21.57 5.47 34.95
N LYS A 794 21.36 5.97 33.71
CA LYS A 794 21.29 7.39 33.46
C LYS A 794 19.89 7.96 33.68
N LEU A 795 18.85 7.14 33.57
CA LEU A 795 17.46 7.57 33.81
C LEU A 795 17.20 7.91 35.28
N GLU A 796 17.88 7.19 36.20
CA GLU A 796 17.74 7.44 37.65
C GLU A 796 18.46 8.72 38.12
N ALA A 797 19.38 9.26 37.33
CA ALA A 797 20.23 10.39 37.66
C ALA A 797 19.80 11.73 37.05
N VAL A 798 18.86 11.76 36.11
CA VAL A 798 18.43 12.96 35.39
C VAL A 798 16.98 13.25 35.67
N ASP A 799 16.66 14.51 35.97
CA ASP A 799 15.28 14.97 36.12
C ASP A 799 14.50 14.65 34.83
N PRO A 800 13.33 13.96 34.91
CA PRO A 800 12.50 13.61 33.79
C PRO A 800 12.15 14.77 32.86
N LEU A 801 12.10 16.01 33.35
CA LEU A 801 11.81 17.20 32.57
C LEU A 801 12.91 17.53 31.54
N TYR A 802 14.16 17.11 31.81
CA TYR A 802 15.31 17.33 30.93
C TYR A 802 15.70 16.14 30.08
N LEU A 803 14.88 15.09 30.08
CA LEU A 803 15.12 13.92 29.24
C LEU A 803 14.56 14.17 27.82
N ASN A 804 15.37 13.99 26.82
CA ASN A 804 14.94 14.04 25.41
C ASN A 804 14.03 12.87 25.08
N ALA A 805 13.12 13.02 24.10
CA ALA A 805 12.21 11.97 23.64
C ALA A 805 12.94 10.88 22.82
N GLN A 806 13.74 10.07 23.47
CA GLN A 806 14.55 9.05 22.85
C GLN A 806 14.24 7.62 23.32
N GLY A 807 13.31 7.47 24.26
CA GLY A 807 12.79 6.21 24.74
C GLY A 807 13.83 5.13 24.96
N ASP A 808 13.45 3.89 24.76
CA ASP A 808 14.33 2.73 24.89
C ASP A 808 15.07 2.44 23.60
N LYS A 809 16.39 2.25 23.68
CA LYS A 809 17.18 1.88 22.50
C LYS A 809 16.83 0.47 22.02
N GLY A 810 16.50 0.34 20.73
CA GLY A 810 16.15 -0.96 20.15
C GLY A 810 15.83 -0.89 18.67
N ASN A 811 15.38 -2.01 18.12
CA ASN A 811 14.86 -2.14 16.78
C ASN A 811 13.40 -2.54 16.85
N ALA A 812 12.56 -1.83 16.13
CA ALA A 812 11.11 -2.06 16.13
C ALA A 812 10.63 -2.51 14.74
N ASP A 813 9.84 -3.56 14.74
CA ASP A 813 9.12 -4.05 13.56
C ASP A 813 7.62 -3.86 13.77
N LEU A 814 6.92 -3.40 12.74
CA LEU A 814 5.46 -3.45 12.66
C LEU A 814 5.05 -4.04 11.31
N LEU A 815 4.29 -5.11 11.35
CA LEU A 815 3.60 -5.68 10.19
C LEU A 815 2.12 -5.39 10.32
N VAL A 816 1.53 -4.81 9.28
CA VAL A 816 0.08 -4.57 9.15
C VAL A 816 -0.43 -5.29 7.92
N ILE A 817 -1.48 -6.10 8.07
CA ILE A 817 -2.17 -6.74 6.94
C ILE A 817 -3.64 -6.33 7.02
N ASN A 818 -4.11 -5.62 6.01
CA ASN A 818 -5.46 -5.06 5.97
C ASN A 818 -6.21 -5.50 4.71
N PRO A 819 -7.00 -6.58 4.76
CA PRO A 819 -7.98 -6.91 3.75
C PRO A 819 -9.24 -6.06 3.91
N ILE A 820 -9.70 -5.50 2.79
CA ILE A 820 -10.93 -4.69 2.69
C ILE A 820 -11.81 -5.29 1.62
N TRP A 821 -13.06 -5.56 1.95
CA TRP A 821 -14.07 -5.98 1.00
C TRP A 821 -15.17 -4.94 0.93
N GLU A 822 -15.41 -4.42 -0.26
CA GLU A 822 -16.52 -3.52 -0.55
C GLU A 822 -17.52 -4.20 -1.48
N PHE A 823 -18.77 -4.24 -1.04
CA PHE A 823 -19.89 -4.78 -1.81
C PHE A 823 -20.77 -3.64 -2.29
N ASP A 824 -20.75 -3.39 -3.59
CA ASP A 824 -21.58 -2.34 -4.18
C ASP A 824 -23.04 -2.76 -4.23
N PHE A 825 -23.93 -1.98 -3.64
CA PHE A 825 -25.36 -2.18 -3.81
C PHE A 825 -26.01 -1.13 -4.70
N ASN A 826 -25.35 -0.01 -4.94
CA ASN A 826 -25.64 0.94 -6.01
C ASN A 826 -24.39 1.67 -6.47
N LYS A 827 -24.50 2.63 -7.41
CA LYS A 827 -23.36 3.35 -8.00
C LYS A 827 -22.59 4.24 -7.02
N ARG A 828 -23.19 4.60 -5.89
CA ARG A 828 -22.61 5.53 -4.92
C ARG A 828 -22.44 4.95 -3.54
N MET A 829 -22.98 3.79 -3.27
CA MET A 829 -22.94 3.21 -1.93
C MET A 829 -22.54 1.75 -1.95
N SER A 830 -21.64 1.40 -1.07
CA SER A 830 -21.22 0.02 -0.81
C SER A 830 -21.27 -0.29 0.69
N VAL A 831 -21.34 -1.57 1.02
CA VAL A 831 -21.05 -2.08 2.36
C VAL A 831 -19.59 -2.43 2.41
N MET A 832 -18.89 -1.95 3.41
CA MET A 832 -17.49 -2.24 3.66
C MET A 832 -17.35 -3.21 4.84
N LEU A 833 -16.54 -4.24 4.63
CA LEU A 833 -15.99 -5.09 5.69
C LEU A 833 -14.48 -5.05 5.55
N SER A 834 -13.78 -4.59 6.57
CA SER A 834 -12.32 -4.64 6.61
C SER A 834 -11.82 -5.31 7.88
N GLY A 835 -10.65 -5.91 7.79
CA GLY A 835 -9.93 -6.43 8.94
C GLY A 835 -8.50 -5.93 8.89
N SER A 836 -7.92 -5.58 10.03
CA SER A 836 -6.49 -5.27 10.11
C SER A 836 -5.85 -6.19 11.13
N TYR A 837 -4.73 -6.77 10.78
CA TYR A 837 -3.93 -7.56 11.72
C TYR A 837 -2.58 -6.87 11.90
N TYR A 838 -2.25 -6.59 13.16
CA TYR A 838 -1.05 -5.87 13.57
C TYR A 838 -0.14 -6.80 14.34
N ILE A 839 1.13 -6.90 13.94
CA ILE A 839 2.17 -7.62 14.67
C ILE A 839 3.31 -6.64 14.92
N ARG A 840 3.50 -6.29 16.19
CA ARG A 840 4.59 -5.44 16.65
C ARG A 840 5.64 -6.27 17.38
N ASN A 841 6.89 -6.17 16.94
CA ASN A 841 8.04 -6.78 17.60
C ASN A 841 9.07 -5.70 17.89
N THR A 842 9.44 -5.53 19.15
CA THR A 842 10.50 -4.59 19.54
C THR A 842 11.60 -5.34 20.28
N ARG A 843 12.81 -5.21 19.77
CA ARG A 843 14.02 -5.84 20.34
C ARG A 843 14.85 -4.76 21.02
N TYR A 844 14.68 -4.61 22.31
CA TYR A 844 15.44 -3.67 23.11
C TYR A 844 16.85 -4.20 23.42
N TYR A 845 17.83 -3.29 23.49
CA TYR A 845 19.20 -3.67 23.85
C TYR A 845 19.37 -3.90 25.35
N ALA A 846 18.69 -3.12 26.20
CA ALA A 846 18.80 -3.17 27.65
C ALA A 846 17.64 -3.88 28.36
N TYR A 847 16.56 -4.21 27.65
CA TYR A 847 15.34 -4.76 28.23
C TYR A 847 14.87 -6.01 27.49
N LYS A 848 13.87 -6.69 28.07
CA LYS A 848 13.22 -7.85 27.41
C LYS A 848 12.56 -7.44 26.10
N LYS A 849 12.58 -8.36 25.14
CA LYS A 849 11.87 -8.19 23.89
C LYS A 849 10.36 -8.09 24.15
N VAL A 850 9.68 -7.22 23.41
CA VAL A 850 8.24 -7.09 23.46
C VAL A 850 7.65 -7.57 22.16
N HIS A 851 6.65 -8.43 22.26
CA HIS A 851 5.81 -8.89 21.18
C HIS A 851 4.38 -8.52 21.49
N ALA A 852 3.71 -7.85 20.59
CA ALA A 852 2.30 -7.50 20.70
C ALA A 852 1.61 -7.82 19.37
N GLU A 853 0.47 -8.46 19.46
CA GLU A 853 -0.37 -8.72 18.30
C GLU A 853 -1.81 -8.34 18.59
N THR A 854 -2.47 -7.76 17.61
CA THR A 854 -3.89 -7.45 17.72
C THR A 854 -4.54 -7.47 16.36
N PHE A 855 -5.85 -7.56 16.34
CA PHE A 855 -6.62 -7.40 15.12
C PHE A 855 -7.77 -6.43 15.30
N GLU A 856 -8.20 -5.90 14.21
CA GLU A 856 -9.27 -4.94 14.09
C GLU A 856 -10.26 -5.42 13.03
N VAL A 857 -11.53 -5.19 13.25
CA VAL A 857 -12.59 -5.44 12.27
C VAL A 857 -13.46 -4.20 12.17
N ASN A 858 -13.60 -3.69 10.95
CA ASN A 858 -14.46 -2.55 10.65
C ASN A 858 -15.62 -3.00 9.76
N PHE A 859 -16.82 -2.65 10.16
CA PHE A 859 -18.03 -2.86 9.35
C PHE A 859 -18.76 -1.54 9.20
N GLY A 860 -19.05 -1.15 7.96
CA GLY A 860 -19.67 0.15 7.72
C GLY A 860 -20.24 0.32 6.33
N LEU A 861 -20.73 1.53 6.09
CA LEU A 861 -21.21 1.99 4.80
C LEU A 861 -20.18 2.95 4.19
N THR A 862 -19.95 2.79 2.91
CA THR A 862 -19.09 3.68 2.13
C THR A 862 -19.93 4.44 1.12
N TYR A 863 -19.72 5.75 1.06
CA TYR A 863 -20.29 6.62 0.04
C TYR A 863 -19.19 7.07 -0.93
N HIS A 864 -19.43 6.88 -2.23
CA HIS A 864 -18.53 7.27 -3.33
C HIS A 864 -19.07 8.55 -4.00
N PHE A 865 -18.22 9.56 -4.14
CA PHE A 865 -18.58 10.88 -4.68
C PHE A 865 -18.55 10.95 -6.20
#